data_86be1d0c88550653167b4266da66ece1
#
_entry.id   86be1d0c88550653167b4266da66ece1
#
_cell.length_a   1.000
_cell.length_b   1.000
_cell.length_c   1.000
_cell.angle_alpha   90.00
_cell.angle_beta   90.00
_cell.angle_gamma   90.00
#
_symmetry.space_group_name_H-M   'P 1'
#
loop_
_entity.id
_entity.type
_entity.pdbx_description
1 polymer ?
#
loop_
_entity_poly.entity_id
_entity_poly.type
_entity_poly.pdbx_seq_one_letter_code
_entity_poly.pdbx_strand_id
1 'polypeptide(L)'
;MRVRYYSKLWYGLIAYLASLGGTVLLANELDRPWAVSLLISAAALAVIVWGRQEWITAFPHYPVPRATFFKRSRIFHRFGLLSAFLIALAGDLRYLAAPKETFGVAGLLWLASMGLLLWSTFAWWQSIPDYTNERHLPRWTTWEMVTFAALVMVALLARIWDLTGFPDNIYPDEIMTGTVATQSYANGSGVAPSVFSTVWNGIDLPAFWFWIVSLFVKVGGGTLGALRLPAALFGAATVVPLYGFIRGTWGRYAAIGGTAILAFSASNIHYSRLALNNITTQFFWAACFFFLLRGVRSRRPFDWALAGLSAGLSEYFYYGTRLMPFILLVFICYVLAIHWQQARQYLSDFALLAGSYLVGFGPLLFQFIRKPNLYFGRGASLMIWSPHVPTSLEDLHSVWKTVWPVIRENLLGISTHSSQDIIYYAPLLLAGEGALLVLGVALLVWHWRHPAAFLILISGLGVLLVGGTLVVYPNSVPPLINHWTPAFPAFYTALAVPIGAWMASGETEWPGRLRWVLPAALMIGLSLLGWLNLNFYFHRYYADPASLKSGAYRSAQQNYEIQTAQSRYQASLGSGYRVFTVGKASPAYDPATTRYLAPKQEWTMLRDPATGLPSIDAGDKGLAFLFFPGNEQYQELTHKLYPSGVDGEVTRRGKHIFYTYVLTPAQARPVNK
;
A
#
# COMPACT_ATOMS: atom_id res chain seq x y z
N MET A 1 29.21 39.70 -11.81
CA MET A 1 28.59 38.47 -12.32
C MET A 1 28.56 37.31 -11.30
N ARG A 2 29.36 37.26 -10.24
CA ARG A 2 29.38 36.16 -9.23
C ARG A 2 28.20 36.15 -8.25
N VAL A 3 27.48 37.26 -8.03
CA VAL A 3 26.37 37.34 -7.07
C VAL A 3 25.09 36.64 -7.54
N ARG A 4 24.91 36.39 -8.84
CA ARG A 4 23.69 35.74 -9.40
C ARG A 4 23.64 34.22 -9.21
N TYR A 5 24.76 33.54 -8.87
CA TYR A 5 24.85 32.09 -8.87
C TYR A 5 24.38 31.41 -7.56
N TYR A 6 24.52 32.06 -6.42
CA TYR A 6 24.07 31.50 -5.14
C TYR A 6 22.55 31.68 -4.89
N SER A 7 21.85 32.38 -5.79
CA SER A 7 20.47 32.79 -5.57
C SER A 7 19.49 31.62 -5.56
N LYS A 8 19.64 30.64 -6.44
CA LYS A 8 18.67 29.52 -6.57
C LYS A 8 18.67 28.59 -5.36
N LEU A 9 19.83 28.32 -4.79
CA LEU A 9 19.93 27.49 -3.58
C LEU A 9 19.26 28.17 -2.39
N TRP A 10 19.52 29.45 -2.19
CA TRP A 10 18.92 30.22 -1.09
C TRP A 10 17.43 30.42 -1.28
N TYR A 11 16.97 30.78 -2.47
CA TYR A 11 15.54 30.90 -2.74
C TYR A 11 14.82 29.56 -2.63
N GLY A 12 15.45 28.46 -3.01
CA GLY A 12 14.94 27.11 -2.80
C GLY A 12 14.79 26.75 -1.31
N LEU A 13 15.77 27.12 -0.50
CA LEU A 13 15.69 26.95 0.96
C LEU A 13 14.58 27.83 1.56
N ILE A 14 14.44 29.08 1.13
CA ILE A 14 13.37 29.99 1.55
C ILE A 14 12.00 29.40 1.16
N ALA A 15 11.84 28.88 -0.06
CA ALA A 15 10.62 28.22 -0.49
C ALA A 15 10.29 27.01 0.40
N TYR A 16 11.27 26.18 0.75
CA TYR A 16 11.05 25.06 1.64
C TYR A 16 10.68 25.50 3.05
N LEU A 17 11.38 26.46 3.63
CA LEU A 17 11.09 26.98 4.98
C LEU A 17 9.71 27.64 5.06
N ALA A 18 9.33 28.41 4.04
CA ALA A 18 7.99 29.00 3.93
C ALA A 18 6.91 27.90 3.83
N SER A 19 7.14 26.87 3.01
CA SER A 19 6.23 25.72 2.91
C SER A 19 6.13 24.94 4.22
N LEU A 20 7.26 24.71 4.91
CA LEU A 20 7.28 24.07 6.22
C LEU A 20 6.51 24.88 7.26
N GLY A 21 6.73 26.21 7.30
CA GLY A 21 5.98 27.11 8.17
C GLY A 21 4.48 27.03 7.93
N GLY A 22 4.04 27.10 6.68
CA GLY A 22 2.63 26.95 6.31
C GLY A 22 2.06 25.60 6.71
N THR A 23 2.79 24.51 6.48
CA THR A 23 2.36 23.15 6.85
C THR A 23 2.24 23.00 8.38
N VAL A 24 3.19 23.55 9.15
CA VAL A 24 3.17 23.52 10.62
C VAL A 24 2.01 24.35 11.17
N LEU A 25 1.76 25.53 10.60
CA LEU A 25 0.60 26.36 11.01
C LEU A 25 -0.73 25.64 10.77
N LEU A 26 -0.89 24.97 9.63
CA LEU A 26 -2.07 24.17 9.34
C LEU A 26 -2.20 22.97 10.31
N ALA A 27 -1.11 22.27 10.57
CA ALA A 27 -1.11 21.10 11.46
C ALA A 27 -1.50 21.43 12.91
N ASN A 28 -1.19 22.63 13.37
CA ASN A 28 -1.54 23.11 14.70
C ASN A 28 -2.85 23.92 14.73
N GLU A 29 -3.59 23.95 13.61
CA GLU A 29 -4.83 24.74 13.46
C GLU A 29 -4.65 26.24 13.74
N LEU A 30 -3.40 26.72 13.65
CA LEU A 30 -3.04 28.11 13.82
C LEU A 30 -3.27 28.87 12.49
N ASP A 31 -3.71 30.08 12.58
CA ASP A 31 -3.86 31.09 11.53
C ASP A 31 -3.91 30.58 10.06
N ARG A 32 -5.04 29.96 9.70
CA ARG A 32 -5.24 29.30 8.39
C ARG A 32 -4.98 30.24 7.20
N PRO A 33 -5.39 31.53 7.18
CA PRO A 33 -5.08 32.43 6.08
C PRO A 33 -3.58 32.63 5.86
N TRP A 34 -2.80 32.82 6.92
CA TRP A 34 -1.36 32.95 6.82
C TRP A 34 -0.70 31.64 6.37
N ALA A 35 -1.16 30.51 6.86
CA ALA A 35 -0.67 29.20 6.44
C ALA A 35 -0.86 29.00 4.93
N VAL A 36 -2.06 29.24 4.41
CA VAL A 36 -2.35 29.13 2.97
C VAL A 36 -1.52 30.12 2.15
N SER A 37 -1.37 31.37 2.62
CA SER A 37 -0.55 32.38 1.96
C SER A 37 0.91 31.97 1.85
N LEU A 38 1.49 31.37 2.93
CA LEU A 38 2.85 30.84 2.93
C LEU A 38 3.01 29.68 1.93
N LEU A 39 2.05 28.76 1.89
CA LEU A 39 2.11 27.62 0.97
C LEU A 39 2.02 28.07 -0.50
N ILE A 40 1.12 29.03 -0.82
CA ILE A 40 1.01 29.60 -2.18
C ILE A 40 2.30 30.34 -2.55
N SER A 41 2.84 31.17 -1.64
CA SER A 41 4.07 31.90 -1.86
C SER A 41 5.27 30.98 -2.07
N ALA A 42 5.37 29.91 -1.27
CA ALA A 42 6.39 28.88 -1.43
C ALA A 42 6.29 28.16 -2.78
N ALA A 43 5.08 27.78 -3.18
CA ALA A 43 4.82 27.14 -4.47
C ALA A 43 5.21 28.06 -5.64
N ALA A 44 4.80 29.32 -5.60
CA ALA A 44 5.15 30.33 -6.60
C ALA A 44 6.66 30.55 -6.67
N LEU A 45 7.34 30.66 -5.52
CA LEU A 45 8.79 30.82 -5.47
C LEU A 45 9.51 29.59 -6.04
N ALA A 46 9.06 28.38 -5.74
CA ALA A 46 9.62 27.16 -6.31
C ALA A 46 9.52 27.15 -7.85
N VAL A 47 8.38 27.55 -8.40
CA VAL A 47 8.19 27.66 -9.85
C VAL A 47 9.09 28.73 -10.46
N ILE A 48 9.22 29.90 -9.83
CA ILE A 48 10.14 30.96 -10.29
C ILE A 48 11.58 30.49 -10.32
N VAL A 49 12.02 29.77 -9.28
CA VAL A 49 13.40 29.32 -9.11
C VAL A 49 13.74 28.14 -10.02
N TRP A 50 12.85 27.16 -10.08
CA TRP A 50 13.11 25.87 -10.73
C TRP A 50 12.24 25.55 -11.92
N GLY A 51 11.22 26.34 -12.23
CA GLY A 51 10.29 26.08 -13.32
C GLY A 51 10.92 26.10 -14.73
N ARG A 52 12.13 26.67 -14.87
CA ARG A 52 12.90 26.64 -16.13
C ARG A 52 13.91 25.50 -16.21
N GLN A 53 13.96 24.65 -15.19
CA GLN A 53 14.88 23.52 -15.18
C GLN A 53 14.43 22.47 -16.21
N GLU A 54 15.35 22.03 -17.05
CA GLU A 54 15.09 20.96 -18.00
C GLU A 54 15.04 19.61 -17.29
N TRP A 55 14.00 18.84 -17.56
CA TRP A 55 13.86 17.47 -17.11
C TRP A 55 14.34 16.50 -18.20
N ILE A 56 14.68 15.29 -17.80
CA ILE A 56 15.07 14.25 -18.74
C ILE A 56 13.89 13.96 -19.66
N THR A 57 14.07 14.18 -20.97
CA THR A 57 12.98 14.02 -21.95
C THR A 57 12.40 12.62 -21.93
N ALA A 58 11.08 12.53 -22.04
CA ALA A 58 10.39 11.27 -22.18
C ALA A 58 10.53 10.68 -23.60
N PHE A 59 10.62 11.56 -24.62
CA PHE A 59 10.70 11.12 -26.02
C PHE A 59 12.16 11.09 -26.53
N PRO A 60 12.50 10.18 -27.47
CA PRO A 60 13.81 10.18 -28.11
C PRO A 60 14.06 11.48 -28.88
N HIS A 61 15.28 12.00 -28.84
CA HIS A 61 15.68 13.20 -29.59
C HIS A 61 15.67 12.98 -31.10
N TYR A 62 15.84 11.73 -31.54
CA TYR A 62 15.89 11.40 -32.95
C TYR A 62 14.75 10.45 -33.34
N PRO A 63 14.07 10.69 -34.47
CA PRO A 63 13.09 9.75 -34.99
C PRO A 63 13.79 8.45 -35.34
N VAL A 64 13.34 7.34 -34.76
CA VAL A 64 13.85 6.00 -35.16
C VAL A 64 13.42 5.73 -36.60
N PRO A 65 14.34 5.45 -37.52
CA PRO A 65 13.99 5.22 -38.91
C PRO A 65 12.97 4.08 -39.05
N ARG A 66 11.86 4.34 -39.75
CA ARG A 66 10.81 3.33 -40.06
C ARG A 66 11.33 2.10 -40.78
N ALA A 67 12.43 2.25 -41.56
CA ALA A 67 12.96 1.23 -42.45
C ALA A 67 13.47 -0.05 -41.73
N THR A 68 13.84 0.03 -40.45
CA THR A 68 14.35 -1.13 -39.72
C THR A 68 13.25 -2.08 -39.21
N PHE A 69 11.97 -1.68 -39.33
CA PHE A 69 10.85 -2.45 -38.82
C PHE A 69 10.47 -3.72 -39.65
N PHE A 70 11.03 -4.01 -40.80
CA PHE A 70 10.53 -5.06 -41.75
C PHE A 70 11.49 -6.17 -42.18
N LYS A 71 12.58 -6.50 -41.43
CA LYS A 71 13.48 -7.61 -41.83
C LYS A 71 13.10 -8.98 -41.19
N ARG A 72 13.55 -10.06 -41.83
CA ARG A 72 13.19 -11.49 -41.67
C ARG A 72 13.09 -12.08 -40.26
N SER A 73 13.80 -11.54 -39.26
CA SER A 73 13.73 -11.99 -37.86
C SER A 73 12.35 -11.74 -37.19
N ARG A 74 11.52 -10.91 -37.78
CA ARG A 74 10.21 -10.46 -37.21
C ARG A 74 9.10 -11.48 -37.32
N ILE A 75 9.17 -12.38 -38.28
CA ILE A 75 8.15 -13.43 -38.43
C ILE A 75 8.14 -14.29 -37.19
N PHE A 76 9.29 -14.69 -36.68
CA PHE A 76 9.42 -15.49 -35.48
C PHE A 76 8.85 -14.80 -34.24
N HIS A 77 9.11 -13.48 -34.04
CA HIS A 77 8.62 -12.76 -32.89
C HIS A 77 7.11 -12.50 -32.92
N ARG A 78 6.56 -12.31 -34.15
CA ARG A 78 5.10 -12.19 -34.34
C ARG A 78 4.38 -13.51 -34.08
N PHE A 79 4.93 -14.61 -34.49
CA PHE A 79 4.40 -15.94 -34.14
C PHE A 79 4.47 -16.19 -32.65
N GLY A 80 5.58 -15.83 -31.98
CA GLY A 80 5.71 -15.93 -30.53
C GLY A 80 4.69 -15.08 -29.77
N LEU A 81 4.47 -13.83 -30.19
CA LEU A 81 3.44 -12.96 -29.62
C LEU A 81 2.03 -13.53 -29.83
N LEU A 82 1.70 -13.93 -31.11
CA LEU A 82 0.41 -14.54 -31.40
C LEU A 82 0.20 -15.81 -30.55
N SER A 83 1.21 -16.65 -30.45
CA SER A 83 1.16 -17.86 -29.64
C SER A 83 0.95 -17.54 -28.16
N ALA A 84 1.60 -16.48 -27.60
CA ALA A 84 1.38 -16.05 -26.25
C ALA A 84 -0.09 -15.66 -26.00
N PHE A 85 -0.69 -14.89 -26.90
CA PHE A 85 -2.11 -14.52 -26.81
C PHE A 85 -3.05 -15.73 -26.99
N LEU A 86 -2.75 -16.65 -27.89
CA LEU A 86 -3.55 -17.87 -28.08
C LEU A 86 -3.47 -18.78 -26.85
N ILE A 87 -2.28 -18.92 -26.24
CA ILE A 87 -2.11 -19.70 -25.01
C ILE A 87 -2.82 -19.01 -23.84
N ALA A 88 -2.77 -17.67 -23.74
CA ALA A 88 -3.55 -16.95 -22.74
C ALA A 88 -5.04 -17.22 -22.90
N LEU A 89 -5.58 -17.08 -24.11
CA LEU A 89 -6.97 -17.38 -24.41
C LEU A 89 -7.33 -18.84 -24.10
N ALA A 90 -6.45 -19.80 -24.43
CA ALA A 90 -6.63 -21.20 -24.07
C ALA A 90 -6.69 -21.42 -22.55
N GLY A 91 -5.84 -20.69 -21.79
CA GLY A 91 -5.89 -20.68 -20.34
C GLY A 91 -7.21 -20.12 -19.77
N ASP A 92 -7.70 -19.03 -20.36
CA ASP A 92 -8.97 -18.40 -20.01
C ASP A 92 -10.16 -19.33 -20.27
N LEU A 93 -10.19 -19.97 -21.45
CA LEU A 93 -11.21 -20.96 -21.81
C LEU A 93 -11.15 -22.20 -20.92
N ARG A 94 -9.93 -22.66 -20.60
CA ARG A 94 -9.73 -23.78 -19.66
C ARG A 94 -10.24 -23.44 -18.27
N TYR A 95 -10.00 -22.22 -17.76
CA TYR A 95 -10.54 -21.75 -16.51
C TYR A 95 -12.07 -21.76 -16.53
N LEU A 96 -12.69 -21.30 -17.62
CA LEU A 96 -14.15 -21.33 -17.75
C LEU A 96 -14.73 -22.76 -17.73
N ALA A 97 -14.00 -23.73 -18.30
CA ALA A 97 -14.41 -25.13 -18.29
C ALA A 97 -14.23 -25.82 -16.93
N ALA A 98 -13.23 -25.41 -16.14
CA ALA A 98 -12.93 -25.99 -14.82
C ALA A 98 -12.65 -24.92 -13.75
N PRO A 99 -13.65 -24.09 -13.37
CA PRO A 99 -13.44 -22.94 -12.49
C PRO A 99 -13.20 -23.33 -11.02
N LYS A 100 -13.28 -24.61 -10.67
CA LYS A 100 -13.05 -25.12 -9.32
C LYS A 100 -11.57 -25.51 -9.07
N GLU A 101 -10.74 -25.63 -10.11
CA GLU A 101 -9.33 -25.91 -9.93
C GLU A 101 -8.65 -24.72 -9.25
N THR A 102 -7.87 -24.96 -8.19
CA THR A 102 -7.19 -23.88 -7.45
C THR A 102 -6.26 -23.09 -8.34
N PHE A 103 -5.34 -23.77 -9.05
CA PHE A 103 -4.44 -23.17 -10.03
C PHE A 103 -4.53 -23.92 -11.37
N GLY A 104 -4.41 -25.24 -11.34
CA GLY A 104 -4.65 -26.17 -12.43
C GLY A 104 -3.92 -25.87 -13.74
N VAL A 105 -4.43 -26.46 -14.81
CA VAL A 105 -3.91 -26.27 -16.17
C VAL A 105 -4.09 -24.83 -16.65
N ALA A 106 -5.18 -24.16 -16.23
CA ALA A 106 -5.41 -22.74 -16.57
C ALA A 106 -4.27 -21.85 -16.07
N GLY A 107 -3.81 -22.05 -14.85
CA GLY A 107 -2.69 -21.30 -14.28
C GLY A 107 -1.35 -21.59 -14.99
N LEU A 108 -1.11 -22.84 -15.37
CA LEU A 108 0.10 -23.18 -16.12
C LEU A 108 0.10 -22.52 -17.50
N LEU A 109 -1.03 -22.53 -18.22
CA LEU A 109 -1.16 -21.85 -19.52
C LEU A 109 -1.01 -20.34 -19.37
N TRP A 110 -1.57 -19.74 -18.33
CA TRP A 110 -1.42 -18.32 -18.00
C TRP A 110 0.06 -17.95 -17.76
N LEU A 111 0.78 -18.70 -16.93
CA LEU A 111 2.22 -18.50 -16.74
C LEU A 111 3.03 -18.69 -18.01
N ALA A 112 2.71 -19.74 -18.80
CA ALA A 112 3.37 -20.00 -20.05
C ALA A 112 3.14 -18.87 -21.06
N SER A 113 1.93 -18.31 -21.12
CA SER A 113 1.60 -17.16 -21.98
C SER A 113 2.41 -15.92 -21.62
N MET A 114 2.51 -15.60 -20.32
CA MET A 114 3.34 -14.49 -19.84
C MET A 114 4.83 -14.73 -20.13
N GLY A 115 5.34 -15.93 -19.89
CA GLY A 115 6.72 -16.30 -20.17
C GLY A 115 7.05 -16.18 -21.66
N LEU A 116 6.16 -16.68 -22.53
CA LEU A 116 6.32 -16.58 -23.98
C LEU A 116 6.21 -15.16 -24.49
N LEU A 117 5.29 -14.35 -23.94
CA LEU A 117 5.15 -12.92 -24.23
C LEU A 117 6.46 -12.17 -23.90
N LEU A 118 7.00 -12.38 -22.71
CA LEU A 118 8.24 -11.76 -22.26
C LEU A 118 9.43 -12.23 -23.10
N TRP A 119 9.53 -13.54 -23.38
CA TRP A 119 10.59 -14.07 -24.21
C TRP A 119 10.54 -13.52 -25.65
N SER A 120 9.34 -13.48 -26.25
CA SER A 120 9.15 -12.97 -27.63
C SER A 120 9.48 -11.48 -27.72
N THR A 121 9.07 -10.67 -26.75
CA THR A 121 9.36 -9.22 -26.72
C THR A 121 10.82 -8.93 -26.39
N PHE A 122 11.47 -9.76 -25.57
CA PHE A 122 12.91 -9.67 -25.28
C PHE A 122 13.74 -10.02 -26.50
N ALA A 123 13.42 -11.14 -27.20
CA ALA A 123 14.10 -11.56 -28.44
C ALA A 123 13.87 -10.52 -29.56
N TRP A 124 12.66 -9.93 -29.60
CA TRP A 124 12.40 -8.80 -30.52
C TRP A 124 13.29 -7.60 -30.20
N TRP A 125 13.43 -7.23 -28.93
CA TRP A 125 14.31 -6.15 -28.51
C TRP A 125 15.77 -6.38 -28.95
N GLN A 126 16.31 -7.58 -28.77
CA GLN A 126 17.68 -7.88 -29.16
C GLN A 126 17.91 -7.73 -30.68
N SER A 127 16.86 -7.85 -31.50
CA SER A 127 16.91 -7.67 -32.94
C SER A 127 16.84 -6.21 -33.41
N ILE A 128 16.57 -5.26 -32.50
CA ILE A 128 16.49 -3.83 -32.82
C ILE A 128 17.88 -3.20 -32.61
N PRO A 129 18.43 -2.44 -33.58
CA PRO A 129 19.64 -1.67 -33.37
C PRO A 129 19.48 -0.71 -32.14
N ASP A 130 20.57 -0.54 -31.41
CA ASP A 130 20.57 0.24 -30.15
C ASP A 130 20.47 1.76 -30.40
N TYR A 131 19.27 2.23 -30.72
CA TYR A 131 18.94 3.65 -30.84
C TYR A 131 18.47 4.28 -29.52
N THR A 132 18.90 3.73 -28.39
CA THR A 132 18.33 4.08 -27.10
C THR A 132 18.84 5.42 -26.57
N ASN A 133 17.91 6.30 -26.19
CA ASN A 133 18.20 7.49 -25.38
C ASN A 133 18.74 7.16 -23.96
N GLU A 134 18.83 5.88 -23.61
CA GLU A 134 19.45 5.45 -22.35
C GLU A 134 20.94 5.85 -22.27
N ARG A 135 21.59 6.06 -23.39
CA ARG A 135 22.97 6.62 -23.43
C ARG A 135 23.06 8.02 -22.81
N HIS A 136 21.97 8.76 -22.73
CA HIS A 136 21.92 10.08 -22.09
C HIS A 136 21.62 10.02 -20.59
N LEU A 137 21.23 8.84 -20.05
CA LEU A 137 21.11 8.70 -18.61
C LEU A 137 22.51 8.60 -17.98
N PRO A 138 22.79 9.36 -16.92
CA PRO A 138 24.06 9.25 -16.21
C PRO A 138 24.36 7.80 -15.84
N ARG A 139 25.58 7.35 -16.05
CA ARG A 139 26.01 6.01 -15.63
C ARG A 139 25.85 5.86 -14.12
N TRP A 140 25.53 4.66 -13.67
CA TRP A 140 25.54 4.31 -12.26
C TRP A 140 26.95 4.48 -11.70
N THR A 141 27.06 5.20 -10.61
CA THR A 141 28.33 5.32 -9.87
C THR A 141 28.32 4.31 -8.73
N THR A 142 29.50 3.91 -8.26
CA THR A 142 29.61 2.93 -7.16
C THR A 142 28.89 3.41 -5.91
N TRP A 143 29.04 4.69 -5.54
CA TRP A 143 28.37 5.24 -4.38
C TRP A 143 26.82 5.22 -4.54
N GLU A 144 26.32 5.49 -5.75
CA GLU A 144 24.89 5.42 -6.05
C GLU A 144 24.36 3.98 -5.89
N MET A 145 25.10 2.98 -6.39
CA MET A 145 24.74 1.56 -6.23
C MET A 145 24.73 1.14 -4.76
N VAL A 146 25.74 1.56 -3.99
CA VAL A 146 25.81 1.29 -2.54
C VAL A 146 24.64 1.96 -1.81
N THR A 147 24.35 3.22 -2.11
CA THR A 147 23.22 3.95 -1.50
C THR A 147 21.89 3.27 -1.86
N PHE A 148 21.69 2.90 -3.11
CA PHE A 148 20.49 2.19 -3.55
C PHE A 148 20.34 0.83 -2.83
N ALA A 149 21.41 0.04 -2.75
CA ALA A 149 21.39 -1.23 -2.02
C ALA A 149 21.08 -1.04 -0.53
N ALA A 150 21.68 0.00 0.09
CA ALA A 150 21.39 0.37 1.47
C ALA A 150 19.91 0.76 1.67
N LEU A 151 19.33 1.53 0.75
CA LEU A 151 17.90 1.90 0.81
C LEU A 151 16.99 0.67 0.69
N VAL A 152 17.29 -0.26 -0.21
CA VAL A 152 16.53 -1.53 -0.32
C VAL A 152 16.63 -2.33 0.98
N MET A 153 17.82 -2.43 1.54
CA MET A 153 18.07 -3.15 2.80
C MET A 153 17.32 -2.50 3.98
N VAL A 154 17.40 -1.19 4.11
CA VAL A 154 16.68 -0.44 5.16
C VAL A 154 15.18 -0.58 5.00
N ALA A 155 14.66 -0.46 3.77
CA ALA A 155 13.25 -0.66 3.50
C ALA A 155 12.78 -2.07 3.90
N LEU A 156 13.60 -3.08 3.62
CA LEU A 156 13.32 -4.47 4.01
C LEU A 156 13.36 -4.62 5.53
N LEU A 157 14.44 -4.21 6.18
CA LEU A 157 14.61 -4.35 7.62
C LEU A 157 13.52 -3.64 8.42
N ALA A 158 13.17 -2.39 8.06
CA ALA A 158 12.10 -1.66 8.72
C ALA A 158 10.72 -2.35 8.62
N ARG A 159 10.53 -3.20 7.61
CA ARG A 159 9.26 -3.89 7.38
C ARG A 159 9.22 -5.31 7.91
N ILE A 160 10.37 -6.02 8.00
CA ILE A 160 10.40 -7.40 8.49
C ILE A 160 10.79 -7.54 9.97
N TRP A 161 11.44 -6.52 10.55
CA TRP A 161 11.87 -6.59 11.95
C TRP A 161 10.66 -6.79 12.87
N ASP A 162 10.70 -7.82 13.71
CA ASP A 162 9.65 -8.18 14.68
C ASP A 162 8.20 -8.12 14.15
N LEU A 163 7.93 -8.75 12.99
CA LEU A 163 6.57 -8.78 12.42
C LEU A 163 5.55 -9.49 13.30
N THR A 164 5.97 -10.37 14.18
CA THR A 164 5.09 -11.10 15.10
C THR A 164 4.67 -10.22 16.27
N GLY A 165 5.60 -9.41 16.79
CA GLY A 165 5.37 -8.54 17.94
C GLY A 165 4.82 -7.17 17.60
N PHE A 166 5.15 -6.65 16.39
CA PHE A 166 4.83 -5.28 16.02
C PHE A 166 4.30 -5.18 14.57
N PRO A 167 3.17 -4.52 14.25
CA PRO A 167 2.24 -3.85 15.18
C PRO A 167 1.68 -4.80 16.21
N ASP A 168 1.55 -4.26 17.40
CA ASP A 168 1.14 -4.98 18.58
C ASP A 168 -0.35 -5.37 18.49
N ASN A 169 -1.21 -4.48 18.00
CA ASN A 169 -2.62 -4.75 17.73
C ASN A 169 -2.81 -5.53 16.43
N ILE A 170 -3.78 -6.43 16.44
CA ILE A 170 -4.16 -7.21 15.27
C ILE A 170 -5.43 -6.59 14.69
N TYR A 171 -5.36 -6.26 13.41
CA TYR A 171 -6.47 -5.68 12.70
C TYR A 171 -7.43 -6.78 12.19
N PRO A 172 -8.76 -6.61 12.22
CA PRO A 172 -9.71 -7.65 11.82
C PRO A 172 -9.50 -8.18 10.40
N ASP A 173 -9.16 -7.30 9.44
CA ASP A 173 -8.91 -7.71 8.06
C ASP A 173 -7.64 -8.58 7.92
N GLU A 174 -6.66 -8.46 8.84
CA GLU A 174 -5.53 -9.38 8.88
C GLU A 174 -6.00 -10.79 9.27
N ILE A 175 -6.90 -10.88 10.25
CA ILE A 175 -7.48 -12.16 10.68
C ILE A 175 -8.32 -12.78 9.58
N MET A 176 -9.11 -11.96 8.87
CA MET A 176 -9.82 -12.39 7.69
C MET A 176 -8.87 -12.98 6.66
N THR A 177 -7.79 -12.26 6.35
CA THR A 177 -6.75 -12.74 5.43
C THR A 177 -6.15 -14.05 5.90
N GLY A 178 -5.77 -14.14 7.19
CA GLY A 178 -5.19 -15.33 7.80
C GLY A 178 -6.15 -16.52 7.79
N THR A 179 -7.40 -16.30 8.13
CA THR A 179 -8.44 -17.34 8.16
C THR A 179 -8.66 -17.92 6.76
N VAL A 180 -8.87 -17.06 5.75
CA VAL A 180 -9.05 -17.50 4.36
C VAL A 180 -7.80 -18.22 3.85
N ALA A 181 -6.61 -17.68 4.06
CA ALA A 181 -5.36 -18.30 3.64
C ALA A 181 -5.18 -19.69 4.29
N THR A 182 -5.47 -19.81 5.57
CA THR A 182 -5.28 -21.06 6.33
C THR A 182 -6.36 -22.08 5.98
N GLN A 183 -7.62 -21.73 6.08
CA GLN A 183 -8.73 -22.69 5.92
C GLN A 183 -8.94 -23.10 4.47
N SER A 184 -8.88 -22.14 3.52
CA SER A 184 -9.16 -22.42 2.12
C SER A 184 -7.96 -23.02 1.38
N TYR A 185 -6.73 -22.65 1.74
CA TYR A 185 -5.54 -23.03 0.95
C TYR A 185 -4.48 -23.79 1.71
N ALA A 186 -4.19 -23.46 2.97
CA ALA A 186 -3.07 -24.09 3.69
C ALA A 186 -3.45 -25.45 4.24
N ASN A 187 -4.60 -25.59 4.89
CA ASN A 187 -5.02 -26.81 5.57
C ASN A 187 -5.82 -27.75 4.69
N GLY A 188 -6.28 -27.31 3.52
CA GLY A 188 -7.07 -28.14 2.60
C GLY A 188 -8.42 -28.62 3.19
N SER A 189 -8.93 -27.95 4.21
CA SER A 189 -10.15 -28.34 4.92
C SER A 189 -11.46 -28.01 4.16
N GLY A 190 -11.35 -27.45 2.97
CA GLY A 190 -12.45 -27.12 2.08
C GLY A 190 -12.03 -27.17 0.61
N VAL A 191 -12.99 -26.98 -0.31
CA VAL A 191 -12.66 -26.77 -1.72
C VAL A 191 -11.99 -25.40 -1.83
N ALA A 192 -10.67 -25.38 -2.02
CA ALA A 192 -9.93 -24.15 -2.22
C ALA A 192 -10.48 -23.42 -3.47
N PRO A 193 -10.91 -22.15 -3.36
CA PRO A 193 -11.36 -21.40 -4.52
C PRO A 193 -10.24 -21.27 -5.53
N SER A 194 -10.58 -21.15 -6.82
CA SER A 194 -9.57 -20.86 -7.83
C SER A 194 -8.88 -19.53 -7.54
N VAL A 195 -7.58 -19.46 -7.76
CA VAL A 195 -6.80 -18.22 -7.62
C VAL A 195 -7.27 -17.12 -8.58
N PHE A 196 -8.01 -17.48 -9.63
CA PHE A 196 -8.61 -16.61 -10.63
C PHE A 196 -10.06 -16.21 -10.30
N SER A 197 -10.54 -16.53 -9.10
CA SER A 197 -11.86 -16.16 -8.61
C SER A 197 -11.77 -15.06 -7.56
N THR A 198 -12.93 -14.75 -6.99
CA THR A 198 -13.03 -13.93 -5.78
C THR A 198 -13.38 -14.81 -4.58
N VAL A 199 -12.91 -14.41 -3.40
CA VAL A 199 -13.29 -15.02 -2.13
C VAL A 199 -14.34 -14.13 -1.49
N TRP A 200 -15.49 -14.74 -1.19
CA TRP A 200 -16.52 -14.07 -0.42
C TRP A 200 -16.14 -14.09 1.08
N ASN A 201 -15.96 -12.91 1.62
CA ASN A 201 -15.96 -12.69 3.05
C ASN A 201 -16.66 -11.35 3.35
N GLY A 202 -17.82 -11.16 2.70
CA GLY A 202 -18.56 -9.89 2.71
C GLY A 202 -18.06 -8.85 1.70
N ILE A 203 -16.92 -9.07 1.00
CA ILE A 203 -16.27 -8.04 0.18
C ILE A 203 -15.85 -8.50 -1.23
N ASP A 204 -15.95 -9.77 -1.60
CA ASP A 204 -15.54 -10.31 -2.93
C ASP A 204 -14.11 -9.94 -3.39
N LEU A 205 -13.12 -10.15 -2.51
CA LEU A 205 -11.71 -9.87 -2.83
C LEU A 205 -11.11 -10.92 -3.78
N PRO A 206 -10.19 -10.53 -4.69
CA PRO A 206 -9.48 -11.49 -5.54
C PRO A 206 -8.75 -12.55 -4.72
N ALA A 207 -8.92 -13.81 -5.11
CA ALA A 207 -8.44 -14.97 -4.36
C ALA A 207 -6.92 -15.14 -4.38
N PHE A 208 -6.24 -14.62 -5.40
CA PHE A 208 -4.81 -14.79 -5.61
C PHE A 208 -3.94 -14.28 -4.44
N TRP A 209 -4.32 -13.16 -3.82
CA TRP A 209 -3.64 -12.65 -2.64
C TRP A 209 -3.64 -13.66 -1.49
N PHE A 210 -4.80 -14.23 -1.17
CA PHE A 210 -4.92 -15.22 -0.09
C PHE A 210 -4.13 -16.48 -0.37
N TRP A 211 -4.06 -16.89 -1.64
CA TRP A 211 -3.23 -18.01 -2.06
C TRP A 211 -1.74 -17.73 -1.84
N ILE A 212 -1.24 -16.54 -2.23
CA ILE A 212 0.15 -16.15 -1.94
C ILE A 212 0.40 -16.19 -0.43
N VAL A 213 -0.45 -15.55 0.38
CA VAL A 213 -0.31 -15.55 1.85
C VAL A 213 -0.27 -16.97 2.40
N SER A 214 -1.08 -17.89 1.86
CA SER A 214 -1.11 -19.28 2.30
C SER A 214 0.22 -20.01 2.14
N LEU A 215 1.02 -19.67 1.13
CA LEU A 215 2.35 -20.26 0.93
C LEU A 215 3.28 -19.91 2.10
N PHE A 216 3.23 -18.67 2.57
CA PHE A 216 4.02 -18.21 3.70
C PHE A 216 3.51 -18.79 5.04
N VAL A 217 2.19 -18.87 5.20
CA VAL A 217 1.55 -19.47 6.37
C VAL A 217 1.87 -20.96 6.47
N LYS A 218 1.91 -21.70 5.34
CA LYS A 218 2.34 -23.11 5.31
C LYS A 218 3.77 -23.30 5.83
N VAL A 219 4.69 -22.43 5.45
CA VAL A 219 6.09 -22.50 5.87
C VAL A 219 6.28 -21.97 7.29
N GLY A 220 5.61 -20.89 7.65
CA GLY A 220 5.76 -20.19 8.92
C GLY A 220 4.83 -20.65 10.04
N GLY A 221 4.07 -21.74 9.85
CA GLY A 221 3.26 -22.36 10.90
C GLY A 221 2.07 -21.54 11.39
N GLY A 222 1.49 -20.65 10.59
CA GLY A 222 0.33 -19.84 10.97
C GLY A 222 0.65 -18.65 11.90
N THR A 223 1.93 -18.30 12.04
CA THR A 223 2.34 -17.16 12.86
C THR A 223 1.94 -15.82 12.22
N LEU A 224 1.75 -14.78 13.04
CA LEU A 224 1.49 -13.41 12.54
C LEU A 224 2.61 -12.89 11.65
N GLY A 225 3.87 -13.25 11.96
CA GLY A 225 5.01 -12.89 11.13
C GLY A 225 4.90 -13.47 9.71
N ALA A 226 4.54 -14.75 9.60
CA ALA A 226 4.33 -15.42 8.32
C ALA A 226 3.15 -14.80 7.54
N LEU A 227 2.07 -14.47 8.24
CA LEU A 227 0.89 -13.81 7.68
C LEU A 227 1.22 -12.43 7.08
N ARG A 228 2.03 -11.63 7.76
CA ARG A 228 2.40 -10.26 7.40
C ARG A 228 3.54 -10.16 6.38
N LEU A 229 4.38 -11.21 6.28
CA LEU A 229 5.59 -11.17 5.46
C LEU A 229 5.36 -10.85 3.98
N PRO A 230 4.33 -11.37 3.29
CA PRO A 230 4.07 -11.00 1.89
C PRO A 230 3.87 -9.50 1.69
N ALA A 231 3.09 -8.85 2.56
CA ALA A 231 2.87 -7.40 2.50
C ALA A 231 4.18 -6.62 2.74
N ALA A 232 4.99 -7.07 3.70
CA ALA A 232 6.30 -6.47 3.99
C ALA A 232 7.24 -6.54 2.78
N LEU A 233 7.27 -7.67 2.09
CA LEU A 233 8.08 -7.87 0.89
C LEU A 233 7.62 -6.98 -0.26
N PHE A 234 6.32 -6.88 -0.55
CA PHE A 234 5.80 -5.98 -1.58
C PHE A 234 6.09 -4.52 -1.27
N GLY A 235 5.90 -4.11 0.00
CA GLY A 235 6.20 -2.76 0.44
C GLY A 235 7.67 -2.39 0.26
N ALA A 236 8.60 -3.28 0.64
CA ALA A 236 10.03 -3.08 0.46
C ALA A 236 10.44 -3.11 -1.02
N ALA A 237 9.91 -4.06 -1.79
CA ALA A 237 10.24 -4.21 -3.22
C ALA A 237 9.84 -2.99 -4.06
N THR A 238 8.88 -2.17 -3.59
CA THR A 238 8.46 -0.93 -4.27
C THR A 238 9.62 0.05 -4.48
N VAL A 239 10.62 0.05 -3.60
CA VAL A 239 11.82 0.90 -3.75
C VAL A 239 12.48 0.73 -5.11
N VAL A 240 12.53 -0.51 -5.63
CA VAL A 240 13.25 -0.84 -6.87
C VAL A 240 12.64 -0.16 -8.11
N PRO A 241 11.38 -0.41 -8.47
CA PRO A 241 10.79 0.24 -9.64
C PRO A 241 10.60 1.74 -9.45
N LEU A 242 10.30 2.22 -8.22
CA LEU A 242 10.16 3.64 -7.95
C LEU A 242 11.48 4.37 -8.13
N TYR A 243 12.61 3.81 -7.64
CA TYR A 243 13.94 4.36 -7.88
C TYR A 243 14.22 4.50 -9.36
N GLY A 244 14.01 3.43 -10.13
CA GLY A 244 14.23 3.43 -11.58
C GLY A 244 13.37 4.47 -12.31
N PHE A 245 12.12 4.61 -11.92
CA PHE A 245 11.19 5.60 -12.47
C PHE A 245 11.66 7.04 -12.21
N ILE A 246 11.92 7.38 -10.95
CA ILE A 246 12.34 8.73 -10.55
C ILE A 246 13.71 9.05 -11.14
N ARG A 247 14.67 8.13 -11.07
CA ARG A 247 16.01 8.29 -11.63
C ARG A 247 15.99 8.60 -13.11
N GLY A 248 15.14 7.88 -13.83
CA GLY A 248 14.97 8.04 -15.25
C GLY A 248 14.36 9.39 -15.67
N THR A 249 13.75 10.13 -14.77
CA THR A 249 13.04 11.37 -15.11
C THR A 249 13.64 12.60 -14.43
N TRP A 250 13.98 12.51 -13.15
CA TRP A 250 14.48 13.64 -12.35
C TRP A 250 15.91 13.44 -11.82
N GLY A 251 16.56 12.36 -12.22
CA GLY A 251 17.95 12.08 -11.89
C GLY A 251 18.16 11.35 -10.56
N ARG A 252 19.43 11.05 -10.26
CA ARG A 252 19.85 10.19 -9.14
C ARG A 252 19.49 10.75 -7.76
N TYR A 253 19.65 12.04 -7.53
CA TYR A 253 19.39 12.64 -6.23
C TYR A 253 17.90 12.68 -5.89
N ALA A 254 17.07 12.97 -6.89
CA ALA A 254 15.61 12.83 -6.75
C ALA A 254 15.24 11.38 -6.40
N ALA A 255 15.84 10.40 -7.10
CA ALA A 255 15.57 8.99 -6.83
C ALA A 255 15.97 8.58 -5.42
N ILE A 256 17.17 8.95 -4.97
CA ILE A 256 17.64 8.71 -3.59
C ILE A 256 16.66 9.36 -2.60
N GLY A 257 16.31 10.64 -2.80
CA GLY A 257 15.41 11.36 -1.90
C GLY A 257 14.01 10.74 -1.81
N GLY A 258 13.35 10.53 -2.94
CA GLY A 258 11.99 9.98 -2.98
C GLY A 258 11.90 8.55 -2.43
N THR A 259 12.87 7.70 -2.77
CA THR A 259 12.88 6.32 -2.27
C THR A 259 13.36 6.21 -0.82
N ALA A 260 14.22 7.10 -0.34
CA ALA A 260 14.57 7.19 1.08
C ALA A 260 13.33 7.56 1.91
N ILE A 261 12.58 8.57 1.47
CA ILE A 261 11.34 8.95 2.15
C ILE A 261 10.35 7.78 2.15
N LEU A 262 10.15 7.07 1.04
CA LEU A 262 9.32 5.85 1.02
C LEU A 262 9.84 4.79 1.98
N ALA A 263 11.15 4.55 2.01
CA ALA A 263 11.76 3.52 2.86
C ALA A 263 11.52 3.78 4.35
N PHE A 264 11.56 5.05 4.76
CA PHE A 264 11.42 5.48 6.15
C PHE A 264 9.99 5.89 6.54
N SER A 265 9.11 6.20 5.59
CA SER A 265 7.77 6.73 5.86
C SER A 265 6.98 5.86 6.84
N ALA A 266 6.54 6.46 7.93
CA ALA A 266 5.79 5.79 9.00
C ALA A 266 4.51 5.14 8.48
N SER A 267 3.75 5.84 7.65
CA SER A 267 2.52 5.31 7.03
C SER A 267 2.81 4.14 6.10
N ASN A 268 3.84 4.24 5.26
CA ASN A 268 4.20 3.16 4.33
C ASN A 268 4.72 1.92 5.08
N ILE A 269 5.54 2.12 6.12
CA ILE A 269 6.00 1.03 6.98
C ILE A 269 4.79 0.36 7.63
N HIS A 270 3.85 1.15 8.19
CA HIS A 270 2.66 0.62 8.84
C HIS A 270 1.85 -0.29 7.91
N TYR A 271 1.41 0.22 6.75
CA TYR A 271 0.64 -0.60 5.80
C TYR A 271 1.42 -1.81 5.26
N SER A 272 2.74 -1.72 5.18
CA SER A 272 3.59 -2.85 4.77
C SER A 272 3.71 -3.93 5.85
N ARG A 273 3.42 -3.61 7.12
CA ARG A 273 3.53 -4.52 8.25
C ARG A 273 2.21 -5.17 8.66
N LEU A 274 1.15 -4.88 7.91
CA LEU A 274 -0.17 -5.49 8.06
C LEU A 274 -0.41 -6.51 6.94
N ALA A 275 -1.10 -7.58 7.23
CA ALA A 275 -1.43 -8.61 6.24
C ALA A 275 -2.56 -8.16 5.28
N LEU A 276 -2.44 -6.95 4.76
CA LEU A 276 -3.41 -6.34 3.87
C LEU A 276 -2.90 -6.32 2.44
N ASN A 277 -3.80 -6.53 1.49
CA ASN A 277 -3.48 -6.57 0.07
C ASN A 277 -3.30 -5.19 -0.59
N ASN A 278 -3.79 -4.12 0.03
CA ASN A 278 -3.73 -2.77 -0.51
C ASN A 278 -2.29 -2.26 -0.75
N ILE A 279 -1.32 -2.63 0.10
CA ILE A 279 0.08 -2.21 -0.05
C ILE A 279 0.75 -2.76 -1.32
N THR A 280 0.26 -3.86 -1.88
CA THR A 280 0.79 -4.44 -3.11
C THR A 280 0.61 -3.51 -4.31
N THR A 281 -0.42 -2.65 -4.27
CA THR A 281 -0.76 -1.74 -5.37
C THR A 281 0.38 -0.80 -5.71
N GLN A 282 1.06 -0.25 -4.70
CA GLN A 282 2.17 0.67 -4.93
C GLN A 282 3.33 0.03 -5.72
N PHE A 283 3.59 -1.27 -5.49
CA PHE A 283 4.63 -1.99 -6.23
C PHE A 283 4.27 -2.10 -7.72
N PHE A 284 3.06 -2.56 -8.03
CA PHE A 284 2.62 -2.74 -9.41
C PHE A 284 2.49 -1.41 -10.16
N TRP A 285 2.00 -0.36 -9.48
CA TRP A 285 1.90 0.97 -10.06
C TRP A 285 3.28 1.57 -10.35
N ALA A 286 4.21 1.49 -9.41
CA ALA A 286 5.58 1.92 -9.62
C ALA A 286 6.27 1.14 -10.74
N ALA A 287 6.07 -0.18 -10.82
CA ALA A 287 6.61 -1.03 -11.88
C ALA A 287 6.02 -0.66 -13.25
N CYS A 288 4.69 -0.50 -13.32
CA CYS A 288 4.02 -0.07 -14.54
C CYS A 288 4.57 1.28 -15.03
N PHE A 289 4.66 2.29 -14.16
CA PHE A 289 5.17 3.62 -14.52
C PHE A 289 6.65 3.58 -14.95
N PHE A 290 7.47 2.82 -14.25
CA PHE A 290 8.88 2.64 -14.61
C PHE A 290 9.03 2.05 -16.00
N PHE A 291 8.38 0.92 -16.27
CA PHE A 291 8.48 0.27 -17.56
C PHE A 291 7.81 1.05 -18.69
N LEU A 292 6.68 1.72 -18.40
CA LEU A 292 5.98 2.56 -19.39
C LEU A 292 6.88 3.70 -19.89
N LEU A 293 7.45 4.52 -18.97
CA LEU A 293 8.32 5.62 -19.39
C LEU A 293 9.66 5.14 -19.95
N ARG A 294 10.18 4.03 -19.45
CA ARG A 294 11.34 3.40 -20.06
C ARG A 294 11.03 2.91 -21.48
N GLY A 295 9.88 2.29 -21.69
CA GLY A 295 9.40 1.88 -23.01
C GLY A 295 9.25 3.07 -23.98
N VAL A 296 8.68 4.18 -23.51
CA VAL A 296 8.59 5.41 -24.32
C VAL A 296 9.97 5.90 -24.76
N ARG A 297 10.96 5.90 -23.85
CA ARG A 297 12.33 6.36 -24.16
C ARG A 297 13.13 5.40 -25.02
N SER A 298 13.12 4.14 -24.64
CA SER A 298 13.97 3.09 -25.26
C SER A 298 13.34 2.45 -26.48
N ARG A 299 12.01 2.58 -26.64
CA ARG A 299 11.21 1.88 -27.66
C ARG A 299 11.36 0.36 -27.62
N ARG A 300 11.69 -0.19 -26.46
CA ARG A 300 11.87 -1.63 -26.28
C ARG A 300 10.52 -2.30 -26.08
N PRO A 301 10.11 -3.23 -26.94
CA PRO A 301 8.83 -3.94 -26.77
C PRO A 301 8.73 -4.67 -25.44
N PHE A 302 9.85 -5.14 -24.90
CA PHE A 302 9.94 -5.79 -23.60
C PHE A 302 9.47 -4.90 -22.45
N ASP A 303 9.82 -3.60 -22.47
CA ASP A 303 9.40 -2.65 -21.43
C ASP A 303 7.89 -2.39 -21.51
N TRP A 304 7.33 -2.30 -22.70
CA TRP A 304 5.89 -2.16 -22.91
C TRP A 304 5.11 -3.38 -22.44
N ALA A 305 5.64 -4.58 -22.69
CA ALA A 305 5.05 -5.82 -22.20
C ALA A 305 5.10 -5.89 -20.66
N LEU A 306 6.22 -5.52 -20.04
CA LEU A 306 6.33 -5.48 -18.57
C LEU A 306 5.40 -4.43 -17.93
N ALA A 307 5.22 -3.27 -18.59
CA ALA A 307 4.27 -2.26 -18.11
C ALA A 307 2.83 -2.80 -18.13
N GLY A 308 2.42 -3.42 -19.25
CA GLY A 308 1.09 -4.02 -19.37
C GLY A 308 0.88 -5.18 -18.40
N LEU A 309 1.84 -6.10 -18.28
CA LEU A 309 1.77 -7.18 -17.30
C LEU A 309 1.70 -6.68 -15.86
N SER A 310 2.49 -5.66 -15.51
CA SER A 310 2.43 -5.06 -14.16
C SER A 310 1.05 -4.51 -13.86
N ALA A 311 0.43 -3.81 -14.81
CA ALA A 311 -0.93 -3.31 -14.66
C ALA A 311 -1.96 -4.44 -14.58
N GLY A 312 -1.89 -5.46 -15.45
CA GLY A 312 -2.83 -6.59 -15.47
C GLY A 312 -2.72 -7.47 -14.22
N LEU A 313 -1.51 -7.78 -13.78
CA LEU A 313 -1.28 -8.54 -12.54
C LEU A 313 -1.78 -7.82 -11.31
N SER A 314 -1.77 -6.49 -11.29
CA SER A 314 -2.26 -5.72 -10.14
C SER A 314 -3.73 -5.99 -9.82
N GLU A 315 -4.54 -6.36 -10.82
CA GLU A 315 -5.98 -6.64 -10.67
C GLU A 315 -6.27 -7.84 -9.73
N TYR A 316 -5.28 -8.71 -9.52
CA TYR A 316 -5.39 -9.88 -8.62
C TYR A 316 -5.24 -9.55 -7.14
N PHE A 317 -5.03 -8.26 -6.78
CA PHE A 317 -4.69 -7.91 -5.40
C PHE A 317 -5.76 -7.04 -4.74
N TYR A 318 -5.90 -5.80 -5.12
CA TYR A 318 -6.72 -4.84 -4.39
C TYR A 318 -7.66 -4.04 -5.31
N TYR A 319 -8.82 -3.65 -4.80
CA TYR A 319 -9.81 -2.87 -5.56
C TYR A 319 -9.27 -1.57 -6.13
N GLY A 320 -8.38 -0.88 -5.43
CA GLY A 320 -7.81 0.39 -5.89
C GLY A 320 -7.03 0.26 -7.20
N THR A 321 -6.58 -0.96 -7.57
CA THR A 321 -5.89 -1.20 -8.85
C THR A 321 -6.81 -1.05 -10.06
N ARG A 322 -8.11 -1.22 -9.89
CA ARG A 322 -9.11 -1.05 -10.96
C ARG A 322 -9.13 0.36 -11.56
N LEU A 323 -8.50 1.31 -10.90
CA LEU A 323 -8.30 2.67 -11.44
C LEU A 323 -7.13 2.71 -12.45
N MET A 324 -6.20 1.75 -12.42
CA MET A 324 -5.02 1.72 -13.30
C MET A 324 -5.36 1.78 -14.79
N PRO A 325 -6.25 0.94 -15.36
CA PRO A 325 -6.57 1.01 -16.78
C PRO A 325 -7.15 2.37 -17.20
N PHE A 326 -7.92 3.02 -16.33
CA PHE A 326 -8.45 4.37 -16.60
C PHE A 326 -7.34 5.42 -16.59
N ILE A 327 -6.41 5.36 -15.63
CA ILE A 327 -5.23 6.24 -15.59
C ILE A 327 -4.38 6.06 -16.85
N LEU A 328 -4.13 4.82 -17.26
CA LEU A 328 -3.37 4.53 -18.49
C LEU A 328 -4.10 5.03 -19.74
N LEU A 329 -5.42 4.85 -19.82
CA LEU A 329 -6.22 5.37 -20.93
C LEU A 329 -6.14 6.91 -21.01
N VAL A 330 -6.36 7.61 -19.89
CA VAL A 330 -6.26 9.07 -19.82
C VAL A 330 -4.85 9.53 -20.18
N PHE A 331 -3.82 8.83 -19.73
CA PHE A 331 -2.43 9.11 -20.08
C PHE A 331 -2.17 8.93 -21.59
N ILE A 332 -2.64 7.85 -22.20
CA ILE A 332 -2.50 7.61 -23.65
C ILE A 332 -3.23 8.69 -24.43
N CYS A 333 -4.47 9.01 -24.07
CA CYS A 333 -5.24 10.09 -24.70
C CYS A 333 -4.52 11.44 -24.58
N TYR A 334 -3.97 11.76 -23.42
CA TYR A 334 -3.16 12.96 -23.22
C TYR A 334 -1.92 12.98 -24.12
N VAL A 335 -1.15 11.88 -24.15
CA VAL A 335 0.06 11.80 -24.98
C VAL A 335 -0.28 11.91 -26.45
N LEU A 336 -1.36 11.32 -26.91
CA LEU A 336 -1.85 11.46 -28.29
C LEU A 336 -2.34 12.89 -28.58
N ALA A 337 -3.01 13.57 -27.65
CA ALA A 337 -3.52 14.92 -27.86
C ALA A 337 -2.40 15.97 -27.87
N ILE A 338 -1.48 15.90 -26.93
CA ILE A 338 -0.45 16.95 -26.72
C ILE A 338 0.83 16.67 -27.53
N HIS A 339 1.17 15.39 -27.73
CA HIS A 339 2.41 14.96 -28.36
C HIS A 339 2.17 14.11 -29.61
N TRP A 340 1.13 14.42 -30.39
CA TRP A 340 0.69 13.63 -31.55
C TRP A 340 1.82 13.23 -32.51
N GLN A 341 2.68 14.19 -32.87
CA GLN A 341 3.77 13.95 -33.83
C GLN A 341 4.74 12.86 -33.35
N GLN A 342 5.04 12.84 -32.04
CA GLN A 342 5.89 11.83 -31.40
C GLN A 342 5.08 10.56 -31.10
N ALA A 343 3.85 10.72 -30.57
CA ALA A 343 3.02 9.65 -30.02
C ALA A 343 2.47 8.70 -31.08
N ARG A 344 2.10 9.19 -32.27
CA ARG A 344 1.55 8.34 -33.35
C ARG A 344 2.43 7.16 -33.76
N GLN A 345 3.74 7.25 -33.51
CA GLN A 345 4.67 6.18 -33.80
C GLN A 345 4.68 5.07 -32.72
N TYR A 346 4.02 5.28 -31.57
CA TYR A 346 3.87 4.33 -30.46
C TYR A 346 2.52 3.60 -30.46
N LEU A 347 1.67 3.77 -31.47
CA LEU A 347 0.36 3.11 -31.52
C LEU A 347 0.45 1.57 -31.39
N SER A 348 1.44 0.95 -32.02
CA SER A 348 1.71 -0.49 -31.88
C SER A 348 2.20 -0.84 -30.47
N ASP A 349 2.93 0.05 -29.84
CA ASP A 349 3.45 -0.15 -28.49
C ASP A 349 2.33 0.00 -27.45
N PHE A 350 1.40 0.95 -27.66
CA PHE A 350 0.16 1.05 -26.86
C PHE A 350 -0.73 -0.18 -27.00
N ALA A 351 -0.82 -0.74 -28.25
CA ALA A 351 -1.53 -1.99 -28.45
C ALA A 351 -0.85 -3.18 -27.73
N LEU A 352 0.49 -3.22 -27.73
CA LEU A 352 1.24 -4.21 -26.97
C LEU A 352 1.04 -4.05 -25.46
N LEU A 353 1.03 -2.82 -24.93
CA LEU A 353 0.71 -2.53 -23.54
C LEU A 353 -0.68 -3.09 -23.17
N ALA A 354 -1.70 -2.74 -23.96
CA ALA A 354 -3.07 -3.19 -23.74
C ALA A 354 -3.19 -4.72 -23.85
N GLY A 355 -2.58 -5.33 -24.86
CA GLY A 355 -2.57 -6.79 -25.00
C GLY A 355 -1.86 -7.47 -23.84
N SER A 356 -0.71 -6.95 -23.40
CA SER A 356 -0.01 -7.48 -22.22
C SER A 356 -0.79 -7.32 -20.93
N TYR A 357 -1.53 -6.21 -20.76
CA TYR A 357 -2.48 -6.04 -19.67
C TYR A 357 -3.54 -7.14 -19.69
N LEU A 358 -4.14 -7.43 -20.85
CA LEU A 358 -5.13 -8.50 -21.00
C LEU A 358 -4.55 -9.88 -20.67
N VAL A 359 -3.33 -10.17 -21.11
CA VAL A 359 -2.64 -11.43 -20.76
C VAL A 359 -2.39 -11.52 -19.25
N GLY A 360 -1.93 -10.44 -18.63
CA GLY A 360 -1.71 -10.38 -17.18
C GLY A 360 -3.00 -10.50 -16.38
N PHE A 361 -4.08 -9.84 -16.81
CA PHE A 361 -5.40 -9.91 -16.17
C PHE A 361 -6.12 -11.25 -16.43
N GLY A 362 -5.96 -11.82 -17.62
CA GLY A 362 -6.32 -13.16 -18.07
C GLY A 362 -7.57 -13.77 -17.46
N PRO A 363 -7.46 -14.92 -16.79
CA PRO A 363 -8.63 -15.68 -16.31
C PRO A 363 -9.54 -14.89 -15.36
N LEU A 364 -9.00 -13.99 -14.53
CA LEU A 364 -9.79 -13.16 -13.62
C LEU A 364 -10.70 -12.18 -14.39
N LEU A 365 -10.24 -11.65 -15.54
CA LEU A 365 -11.05 -10.80 -16.40
C LEU A 365 -12.30 -11.55 -16.88
N PHE A 366 -12.16 -12.81 -17.29
CA PHE A 366 -13.28 -13.64 -17.73
C PHE A 366 -14.28 -13.91 -16.58
N GLN A 367 -13.80 -14.06 -15.34
CA GLN A 367 -14.67 -14.11 -14.17
C GLN A 367 -15.53 -12.84 -14.04
N PHE A 368 -14.92 -11.68 -14.23
CA PHE A 368 -15.63 -10.40 -14.14
C PHE A 368 -16.56 -10.14 -15.33
N ILE A 369 -16.20 -10.57 -16.53
CA ILE A 369 -17.11 -10.49 -17.70
C ILE A 369 -18.38 -11.32 -17.44
N ARG A 370 -18.25 -12.51 -16.86
CA ARG A 370 -19.41 -13.36 -16.52
C ARG A 370 -20.24 -12.83 -15.36
N LYS A 371 -19.60 -12.17 -14.41
CA LYS A 371 -20.23 -11.63 -13.20
C LYS A 371 -19.74 -10.19 -12.95
N PRO A 372 -20.26 -9.20 -13.72
CA PRO A 372 -19.80 -7.81 -13.62
C PRO A 372 -19.95 -7.20 -12.22
N ASN A 373 -20.94 -7.67 -11.45
CA ASN A 373 -21.14 -7.22 -10.07
C ASN A 373 -19.94 -7.52 -9.16
N LEU A 374 -19.15 -8.56 -9.43
CA LEU A 374 -17.92 -8.83 -8.69
C LEU A 374 -16.85 -7.77 -8.95
N TYR A 375 -16.88 -7.10 -10.10
CA TYR A 375 -15.96 -6.02 -10.43
C TYR A 375 -16.43 -4.67 -9.90
N PHE A 376 -17.70 -4.31 -10.14
CA PHE A 376 -18.23 -2.97 -9.85
C PHE A 376 -18.98 -2.89 -8.52
N GLY A 377 -19.58 -3.99 -8.03
CA GLY A 377 -20.52 -3.98 -6.92
C GLY A 377 -19.96 -3.38 -5.63
N ARG A 378 -18.72 -3.71 -5.26
CA ARG A 378 -18.09 -3.13 -4.07
C ARG A 378 -17.87 -1.63 -4.22
N GLY A 379 -17.34 -1.18 -5.37
CA GLY A 379 -17.20 0.24 -5.65
C GLY A 379 -18.51 0.99 -5.59
N ALA A 380 -19.57 0.42 -6.22
CA ALA A 380 -20.89 1.02 -6.21
C ALA A 380 -21.48 1.11 -4.79
N SER A 381 -21.30 0.07 -3.95
CA SER A 381 -21.80 0.09 -2.57
C SER A 381 -21.08 1.07 -1.66
N LEU A 382 -19.85 1.47 -2.02
CA LEU A 382 -19.03 2.43 -1.27
C LEU A 382 -19.19 3.87 -1.77
N MET A 383 -19.90 4.11 -2.88
CA MET A 383 -20.06 5.48 -3.38
C MET A 383 -20.68 6.38 -2.32
N ILE A 384 -20.13 7.59 -2.20
CA ILE A 384 -20.56 8.59 -1.21
C ILE A 384 -22.06 8.88 -1.23
N TRP A 385 -22.72 8.64 -2.36
CA TRP A 385 -24.16 8.81 -2.55
C TRP A 385 -24.96 7.49 -2.46
N SER A 386 -24.31 6.38 -2.13
CA SER A 386 -25.02 5.09 -2.03
C SER A 386 -26.07 5.12 -0.90
N PRO A 387 -27.27 4.54 -1.11
CA PRO A 387 -27.69 3.76 -2.28
C PRO A 387 -28.33 4.58 -3.43
N HIS A 388 -28.46 5.89 -3.30
CA HIS A 388 -29.21 6.75 -4.24
C HIS A 388 -28.28 7.43 -5.22
N VAL A 389 -28.33 7.03 -6.49
CA VAL A 389 -27.55 7.68 -7.56
C VAL A 389 -28.19 9.03 -7.92
N PRO A 390 -27.42 10.13 -7.96
CA PRO A 390 -27.93 11.43 -8.35
C PRO A 390 -28.47 11.44 -9.78
N THR A 391 -29.70 11.88 -9.95
CA THR A 391 -30.38 11.92 -11.28
C THR A 391 -30.76 13.33 -11.71
N SER A 392 -30.71 14.31 -10.81
CA SER A 392 -31.06 15.70 -11.05
C SER A 392 -29.92 16.67 -10.73
N LEU A 393 -30.03 17.93 -11.18
CA LEU A 393 -29.08 18.97 -10.82
C LEU A 393 -29.14 19.34 -9.34
N GLU A 394 -30.29 19.22 -8.70
CA GLU A 394 -30.47 19.41 -7.24
C GLU A 394 -29.76 18.31 -6.47
N ASP A 395 -29.87 17.06 -6.92
CA ASP A 395 -29.15 15.92 -6.36
C ASP A 395 -27.62 16.15 -6.48
N LEU A 396 -27.15 16.60 -7.64
CA LEU A 396 -25.73 16.93 -7.85
C LEU A 396 -25.26 18.04 -6.93
N HIS A 397 -26.08 19.06 -6.68
CA HIS A 397 -25.76 20.12 -5.71
C HIS A 397 -25.68 19.57 -4.27
N SER A 398 -26.59 18.68 -3.90
CA SER A 398 -26.58 17.99 -2.61
C SER A 398 -25.32 17.11 -2.45
N VAL A 399 -24.97 16.35 -3.50
CA VAL A 399 -23.75 15.55 -3.54
C VAL A 399 -22.51 16.42 -3.39
N TRP A 400 -22.46 17.59 -4.05
CA TRP A 400 -21.33 18.50 -3.91
C TRP A 400 -21.15 19.02 -2.48
N LYS A 401 -22.24 19.32 -1.77
CA LYS A 401 -22.18 19.68 -0.35
C LYS A 401 -21.60 18.58 0.52
N THR A 402 -21.77 17.33 0.13
CA THR A 402 -21.18 16.16 0.83
C THR A 402 -19.73 15.92 0.39
N VAL A 403 -19.42 16.06 -0.89
CA VAL A 403 -18.10 15.77 -1.47
C VAL A 403 -17.06 16.80 -1.07
N TRP A 404 -17.40 18.09 -1.04
CA TRP A 404 -16.43 19.16 -0.76
C TRP A 404 -15.75 19.04 0.63
N PRO A 405 -16.47 18.79 1.73
CA PRO A 405 -15.84 18.53 3.02
C PRO A 405 -14.86 17.35 2.97
N VAL A 406 -15.23 16.26 2.26
CA VAL A 406 -14.37 15.08 2.13
C VAL A 406 -13.08 15.41 1.35
N ILE A 407 -13.18 16.17 0.26
CA ILE A 407 -11.98 16.64 -0.47
C ILE A 407 -11.08 17.46 0.46
N ARG A 408 -11.65 18.38 1.22
CA ARG A 408 -10.90 19.22 2.16
C ARG A 408 -10.18 18.38 3.22
N GLU A 409 -10.88 17.44 3.86
CA GLU A 409 -10.29 16.58 4.87
C GLU A 409 -9.21 15.65 4.29
N ASN A 410 -9.40 15.14 3.07
CA ASN A 410 -8.36 14.37 2.38
C ASN A 410 -7.10 15.21 2.11
N LEU A 411 -7.24 16.45 1.64
CA LEU A 411 -6.08 17.33 1.42
C LEU A 411 -5.35 17.65 2.73
N LEU A 412 -6.09 17.92 3.80
CA LEU A 412 -5.53 18.18 5.12
C LEU A 412 -4.91 16.92 5.74
N GLY A 413 -5.49 15.74 5.49
CA GLY A 413 -4.98 14.45 5.98
C GLY A 413 -3.65 14.01 5.37
N ILE A 414 -3.19 14.67 4.29
CA ILE A 414 -1.89 14.37 3.71
C ILE A 414 -0.75 14.70 4.70
N SER A 415 -0.80 15.83 5.39
CA SER A 415 0.32 16.23 6.26
C SER A 415 -0.08 16.98 7.55
N THR A 416 -1.36 17.21 7.78
CA THR A 416 -1.80 18.06 8.89
C THR A 416 -2.80 17.39 9.82
N HIS A 417 -3.87 16.83 9.29
CA HIS A 417 -4.90 16.18 10.08
C HIS A 417 -4.63 14.70 10.26
N SER A 418 -4.89 14.21 11.47
CA SER A 418 -4.86 12.77 11.74
C SER A 418 -5.97 12.08 10.97
N SER A 419 -5.65 10.92 10.41
CA SER A 419 -6.65 10.04 9.81
C SER A 419 -7.67 9.60 10.86
N GLN A 420 -8.93 9.49 10.45
CA GLN A 420 -9.98 8.83 11.22
C GLN A 420 -10.04 7.32 10.93
N ASP A 421 -9.14 6.84 10.06
CA ASP A 421 -9.03 5.44 9.72
C ASP A 421 -8.60 4.62 10.95
N ILE A 422 -9.31 3.53 11.19
CA ILE A 422 -8.99 2.59 12.26
C ILE A 422 -7.67 1.83 12.01
N ILE A 423 -7.16 1.85 10.78
CA ILE A 423 -5.90 1.19 10.40
C ILE A 423 -4.72 2.10 10.74
N TYR A 424 -4.75 3.36 10.26
CA TYR A 424 -3.69 4.33 10.46
C TYR A 424 -4.27 5.71 10.77
N TYR A 425 -3.97 6.23 11.94
CA TYR A 425 -4.60 7.41 12.53
C TYR A 425 -3.71 8.65 12.64
N ALA A 426 -2.59 8.64 11.94
CA ALA A 426 -1.71 9.81 11.82
C ALA A 426 -1.84 10.41 10.41
N PRO A 427 -1.34 11.62 10.16
CA PRO A 427 -1.20 12.15 8.80
C PRO A 427 -0.37 11.22 7.93
N LEU A 428 -0.63 11.20 6.62
CA LEU A 428 0.13 10.37 5.67
C LEU A 428 1.63 10.69 5.72
N LEU A 429 1.96 11.98 5.76
CA LEU A 429 3.31 12.53 5.73
C LEU A 429 3.57 13.41 6.95
N LEU A 430 4.82 13.43 7.42
CA LEU A 430 5.25 14.42 8.41
C LEU A 430 5.29 15.83 7.80
N ALA A 431 5.26 16.86 8.62
CA ALA A 431 5.20 18.26 8.16
C ALA A 431 6.32 18.64 7.17
N GLY A 432 7.56 18.16 7.41
CA GLY A 432 8.68 18.39 6.49
C GLY A 432 8.50 17.72 5.12
N GLU A 433 7.89 16.54 5.10
CA GLU A 433 7.52 15.84 3.87
C GLU A 433 6.36 16.55 3.17
N GLY A 434 5.34 17.01 3.94
CA GLY A 434 4.25 17.81 3.40
C GLY A 434 4.73 19.08 2.72
N ALA A 435 5.74 19.74 3.29
CA ALA A 435 6.39 20.90 2.68
C ALA A 435 7.01 20.58 1.31
N LEU A 436 7.74 19.45 1.21
CA LEU A 436 8.29 18.99 -0.08
C LEU A 436 7.19 18.66 -1.08
N LEU A 437 6.07 18.07 -0.62
CA LEU A 437 4.94 17.74 -1.50
C LEU A 437 4.34 18.98 -2.17
N VAL A 438 4.13 20.07 -1.42
CA VAL A 438 3.60 21.31 -1.97
C VAL A 438 4.50 21.86 -3.10
N LEU A 439 5.82 21.91 -2.85
CA LEU A 439 6.79 22.35 -3.85
C LEU A 439 6.82 21.40 -5.06
N GLY A 440 6.77 20.10 -4.81
CA GLY A 440 6.79 19.09 -5.87
C GLY A 440 5.55 19.13 -6.75
N VAL A 441 4.36 19.24 -6.15
CA VAL A 441 3.10 19.39 -6.90
C VAL A 441 3.11 20.67 -7.74
N ALA A 442 3.60 21.79 -7.19
CA ALA A 442 3.71 23.05 -7.94
C ALA A 442 4.61 22.89 -9.19
N LEU A 443 5.76 22.23 -9.04
CA LEU A 443 6.67 21.94 -10.15
C LEU A 443 6.06 20.96 -11.16
N LEU A 444 5.37 19.93 -10.70
CA LEU A 444 4.67 18.97 -11.58
C LEU A 444 3.56 19.66 -12.37
N VAL A 445 2.76 20.53 -11.73
CA VAL A 445 1.73 21.32 -12.40
C VAL A 445 2.35 22.28 -13.43
N TRP A 446 3.44 22.95 -13.08
CA TRP A 446 4.14 23.81 -14.04
C TRP A 446 4.64 23.05 -15.28
N HIS A 447 5.12 21.82 -15.07
CA HIS A 447 5.60 20.96 -16.14
C HIS A 447 4.55 19.93 -16.62
N TRP A 448 3.26 20.21 -16.48
CA TRP A 448 2.19 19.27 -16.82
C TRP A 448 2.26 18.72 -18.25
N ARG A 449 2.90 19.46 -19.17
CA ARG A 449 3.15 19.00 -20.55
C ARG A 449 4.22 17.90 -20.64
N HIS A 450 5.01 17.67 -19.60
CA HIS A 450 5.93 16.56 -19.57
C HIS A 450 5.18 15.26 -19.21
N PRO A 451 5.29 14.18 -20.02
CA PRO A 451 4.48 12.96 -19.81
C PRO A 451 4.58 12.36 -18.41
N ALA A 452 5.78 12.36 -17.81
CA ALA A 452 5.93 11.86 -16.45
C ALA A 452 5.21 12.73 -15.41
N ALA A 453 5.24 14.06 -15.57
CA ALA A 453 4.53 14.96 -14.67
C ALA A 453 3.02 14.74 -14.75
N PHE A 454 2.49 14.65 -15.96
CA PHE A 454 1.08 14.38 -16.18
C PHE A 454 0.66 13.05 -15.57
N LEU A 455 1.43 11.98 -15.81
CA LEU A 455 1.15 10.65 -15.25
C LEU A 455 1.08 10.67 -13.72
N ILE A 456 2.01 11.35 -13.06
CA ILE A 456 2.03 11.47 -11.59
C ILE A 456 0.85 12.31 -11.09
N LEU A 457 0.55 13.43 -11.74
CA LEU A 457 -0.59 14.28 -11.36
C LEU A 457 -1.93 13.56 -11.48
N ILE A 458 -2.19 12.89 -12.63
CA ILE A 458 -3.46 12.18 -12.81
C ILE A 458 -3.57 10.96 -11.88
N SER A 459 -2.44 10.30 -11.56
CA SER A 459 -2.45 9.17 -10.64
C SER A 459 -2.75 9.61 -9.21
N GLY A 460 -2.05 10.65 -8.71
CA GLY A 460 -2.30 11.20 -7.39
C GLY A 460 -3.72 11.75 -7.25
N LEU A 461 -4.11 12.63 -8.18
CA LEU A 461 -5.44 13.26 -8.17
C LEU A 461 -6.56 12.24 -8.39
N GLY A 462 -6.40 11.32 -9.34
CA GLY A 462 -7.39 10.28 -9.64
C GLY A 462 -7.68 9.38 -8.44
N VAL A 463 -6.63 8.96 -7.72
CA VAL A 463 -6.80 8.13 -6.51
C VAL A 463 -7.42 8.94 -5.37
N LEU A 464 -7.01 10.20 -5.14
CA LEU A 464 -7.61 11.05 -4.11
C LEU A 464 -9.08 11.36 -4.41
N LEU A 465 -9.43 11.64 -5.66
CA LEU A 465 -10.82 11.92 -6.04
C LEU A 465 -11.68 10.66 -6.03
N VAL A 466 -11.24 9.57 -6.66
CA VAL A 466 -12.05 8.36 -6.76
C VAL A 466 -11.97 7.56 -5.47
N GLY A 467 -10.77 7.10 -5.09
CA GLY A 467 -10.57 6.22 -3.92
C GLY A 467 -10.78 6.92 -2.59
N GLY A 468 -10.30 8.14 -2.46
CA GLY A 468 -10.35 8.90 -1.22
C GLY A 468 -11.63 9.72 -1.02
N THR A 469 -12.37 10.05 -2.10
CA THR A 469 -13.51 10.98 -2.00
C THR A 469 -14.82 10.36 -2.46
N LEU A 470 -14.85 9.73 -3.63
CA LEU A 470 -16.09 9.20 -4.18
C LEU A 470 -16.43 7.80 -3.67
N VAL A 471 -15.42 6.92 -3.57
CA VAL A 471 -15.56 5.53 -3.13
C VAL A 471 -15.21 5.44 -1.65
N VAL A 472 -16.02 6.06 -0.82
CA VAL A 472 -15.93 6.03 0.64
C VAL A 472 -17.32 5.73 1.21
N TYR A 473 -17.37 5.03 2.34
CA TYR A 473 -18.67 4.78 2.97
C TYR A 473 -19.39 6.10 3.25
N PRO A 474 -20.73 6.19 3.02
CA PRO A 474 -21.48 7.42 3.23
C PRO A 474 -21.33 8.07 4.62
N ASN A 475 -21.05 7.24 5.65
CA ASN A 475 -20.86 7.68 7.03
C ASN A 475 -19.38 7.62 7.48
N SER A 476 -18.44 7.41 6.56
CA SER A 476 -17.02 7.42 6.90
C SER A 476 -16.56 8.81 7.20
N VAL A 477 -15.63 8.92 8.15
CA VAL A 477 -14.94 10.17 8.45
C VAL A 477 -13.59 10.15 7.73
N PRO A 478 -13.42 10.91 6.64
CA PRO A 478 -12.14 11.02 5.96
C PRO A 478 -11.10 11.74 6.84
N PRO A 479 -9.81 11.58 6.56
CA PRO A 479 -9.21 10.85 5.44
C PRO A 479 -9.09 9.34 5.68
N LEU A 480 -9.33 8.53 4.62
CA LEU A 480 -9.16 7.07 4.62
C LEU A 480 -7.89 6.70 3.86
N ILE A 481 -6.75 6.74 4.53
CA ILE A 481 -5.42 6.58 3.93
C ILE A 481 -5.21 5.19 3.29
N ASN A 482 -5.87 4.16 3.79
CA ASN A 482 -5.85 2.81 3.21
C ASN A 482 -6.31 2.78 1.74
N HIS A 483 -7.20 3.69 1.34
CA HIS A 483 -7.64 3.83 -0.05
C HIS A 483 -6.63 4.57 -0.94
N TRP A 484 -5.60 5.22 -0.36
CA TRP A 484 -4.62 6.00 -1.10
C TRP A 484 -3.36 5.23 -1.49
N THR A 485 -3.24 3.97 -1.08
CA THR A 485 -2.05 3.16 -1.36
C THR A 485 -1.66 3.08 -2.85
N PRO A 486 -2.61 3.11 -3.83
CA PRO A 486 -2.24 3.20 -5.25
C PRO A 486 -1.56 4.53 -5.62
N ALA A 487 -1.83 5.64 -4.89
CA ALA A 487 -1.18 6.93 -5.14
C ALA A 487 0.20 7.09 -4.47
N PHE A 488 0.62 6.17 -3.62
CA PHE A 488 1.91 6.28 -2.93
C PHE A 488 3.09 6.52 -3.87
N PRO A 489 3.23 5.81 -5.02
CA PRO A 489 4.28 6.14 -5.99
C PRO A 489 4.22 7.58 -6.49
N ALA A 490 3.01 8.13 -6.68
CA ALA A 490 2.85 9.52 -7.10
C ALA A 490 3.25 10.51 -6.00
N PHE A 491 2.87 10.28 -4.74
CA PHE A 491 3.28 11.11 -3.62
C PHE A 491 4.80 11.12 -3.44
N TYR A 492 5.44 9.94 -3.34
CA TYR A 492 6.89 9.88 -3.16
C TYR A 492 7.68 10.42 -4.35
N THR A 493 7.12 10.34 -5.56
CA THR A 493 7.71 11.01 -6.72
C THR A 493 7.57 12.52 -6.62
N ALA A 494 6.41 13.04 -6.22
CA ALA A 494 6.23 14.47 -6.04
C ALA A 494 7.20 15.04 -4.99
N LEU A 495 7.42 14.33 -3.88
CA LEU A 495 8.42 14.68 -2.86
C LEU A 495 9.85 14.71 -3.41
N ALA A 496 10.16 13.87 -4.38
CA ALA A 496 11.49 13.74 -4.98
C ALA A 496 11.85 14.92 -5.90
N VAL A 497 10.83 15.49 -6.58
CA VAL A 497 11.03 16.54 -7.61
C VAL A 497 11.81 17.76 -7.09
N PRO A 498 11.41 18.42 -5.99
CA PRO A 498 12.15 19.56 -5.46
C PRO A 498 13.56 19.20 -4.97
N ILE A 499 13.77 17.98 -4.46
CA ILE A 499 15.09 17.49 -4.08
C ILE A 499 16.00 17.42 -5.31
N GLY A 500 15.51 16.84 -6.41
CA GLY A 500 16.23 16.79 -7.68
C GLY A 500 16.54 18.17 -8.23
N ALA A 501 15.57 19.08 -8.18
CA ALA A 501 15.71 20.46 -8.63
C ALA A 501 16.77 21.23 -7.83
N TRP A 502 16.75 21.08 -6.52
CA TRP A 502 17.73 21.72 -5.62
C TRP A 502 19.14 21.20 -5.85
N MET A 503 19.30 19.90 -5.95
CA MET A 503 20.60 19.27 -6.18
C MET A 503 21.19 19.64 -7.55
N ALA A 504 20.36 19.69 -8.61
CA ALA A 504 20.82 20.10 -9.94
C ALA A 504 21.26 21.58 -9.96
N SER A 505 20.56 22.46 -9.22
CA SER A 505 21.00 23.84 -9.04
C SER A 505 22.37 23.93 -8.37
N GLY A 506 22.62 23.09 -7.36
CA GLY A 506 23.91 23.07 -6.68
C GLY A 506 25.06 22.52 -7.52
N GLU A 507 24.81 21.50 -8.35
CA GLU A 507 25.82 20.99 -9.29
C GLU A 507 26.31 22.08 -10.28
N THR A 508 25.43 23.00 -10.65
CA THR A 508 25.76 24.10 -11.57
C THR A 508 26.35 25.33 -10.90
N GLU A 509 26.00 25.59 -9.64
CA GLU A 509 26.31 26.86 -8.96
C GLU A 509 27.57 26.77 -8.04
N TRP A 510 27.93 25.56 -7.56
CA TRP A 510 29.02 25.41 -6.61
C TRP A 510 30.35 25.00 -7.26
N PRO A 511 31.46 25.68 -6.94
CA PRO A 511 32.75 25.35 -7.50
C PRO A 511 33.31 24.04 -6.95
N GLY A 512 34.12 23.36 -7.76
CA GLY A 512 34.70 22.01 -7.63
C GLY A 512 34.80 21.36 -6.24
N ARG A 513 35.43 22.03 -5.26
CA ARG A 513 35.64 21.46 -3.92
C ARG A 513 34.41 21.45 -3.02
N LEU A 514 33.36 22.23 -3.31
CA LEU A 514 32.12 22.30 -2.52
C LEU A 514 31.01 21.42 -3.07
N ARG A 515 31.22 20.74 -4.19
CA ARG A 515 30.19 19.86 -4.82
C ARG A 515 29.75 18.72 -3.92
N TRP A 516 30.58 18.25 -3.00
CA TRP A 516 30.25 17.16 -2.08
C TRP A 516 29.40 17.63 -0.89
N VAL A 517 29.37 18.93 -0.58
CA VAL A 517 28.61 19.47 0.57
C VAL A 517 27.11 19.25 0.41
N LEU A 518 26.56 19.45 -0.81
CA LEU A 518 25.14 19.23 -1.04
C LEU A 518 24.71 17.76 -0.95
N PRO A 519 25.40 16.80 -1.57
CA PRO A 519 25.10 15.39 -1.32
C PRO A 519 25.21 15.01 0.16
N ALA A 520 26.19 15.52 0.89
CA ALA A 520 26.33 15.29 2.32
C ALA A 520 25.14 15.90 3.10
N ALA A 521 24.77 17.14 2.80
CA ALA A 521 23.61 17.79 3.42
C ALA A 521 22.30 17.04 3.12
N LEU A 522 22.13 16.55 1.88
CA LEU A 522 20.99 15.69 1.51
C LEU A 522 20.97 14.41 2.35
N MET A 523 22.11 13.73 2.48
CA MET A 523 22.18 12.48 3.26
C MET A 523 21.88 12.73 4.75
N ILE A 524 22.39 13.83 5.32
CA ILE A 524 22.08 14.23 6.70
C ILE A 524 20.58 14.52 6.85
N GLY A 525 20.01 15.30 5.93
CA GLY A 525 18.57 15.63 5.94
C GLY A 525 17.69 14.39 5.82
N LEU A 526 18.03 13.46 4.92
CA LEU A 526 17.32 12.20 4.76
C LEU A 526 17.48 11.28 5.97
N SER A 527 18.67 11.26 6.60
CA SER A 527 18.90 10.50 7.83
C SER A 527 18.08 11.05 8.99
N LEU A 528 17.98 12.38 9.11
CA LEU A 528 17.14 13.03 10.12
C LEU A 528 15.66 12.74 9.88
N LEU A 529 15.18 12.89 8.65
CA LEU A 529 13.79 12.52 8.29
C LEU A 529 13.51 11.04 8.57
N GLY A 530 14.48 10.18 8.22
CA GLY A 530 14.38 8.75 8.51
C GLY A 530 14.28 8.47 10.00
N TRP A 531 15.15 9.09 10.81
CA TRP A 531 15.10 8.96 12.26
C TRP A 531 13.76 9.46 12.83
N LEU A 532 13.27 10.62 12.37
CA LEU A 532 11.99 11.17 12.81
C LEU A 532 10.81 10.22 12.51
N ASN A 533 10.77 9.66 11.30
CA ASN A 533 9.72 8.70 10.90
C ASN A 533 9.80 7.40 11.70
N LEU A 534 10.99 6.82 11.83
CA LEU A 534 11.20 5.56 12.56
C LEU A 534 10.90 5.75 14.06
N ASN A 535 11.40 6.85 14.65
CA ASN A 535 11.10 7.17 16.05
C ASN A 535 9.61 7.43 16.26
N PHE A 536 8.97 8.16 15.32
CA PHE A 536 7.52 8.34 15.37
C PHE A 536 6.81 6.99 15.32
N TYR A 537 7.11 6.14 14.34
CA TYR A 537 6.40 4.89 14.13
C TYR A 537 6.62 3.87 15.26
N PHE A 538 7.89 3.60 15.61
CA PHE A 538 8.23 2.52 16.56
C PHE A 538 8.11 2.92 18.02
N HIS A 539 8.16 4.23 18.35
CA HIS A 539 8.09 4.67 19.74
C HIS A 539 6.84 5.49 20.06
N ARG A 540 6.51 6.54 19.28
CA ARG A 540 5.43 7.47 19.62
C ARG A 540 4.05 6.98 19.19
N TYR A 541 3.92 6.43 17.99
CA TYR A 541 2.65 6.05 17.38
C TYR A 541 1.86 5.07 18.24
N TYR A 542 2.54 4.12 18.89
CA TYR A 542 1.91 3.13 19.76
C TYR A 542 2.02 3.46 21.25
N ALA A 543 2.97 4.31 21.67
CA ALA A 543 3.15 4.62 23.09
C ALA A 543 2.10 5.61 23.60
N ASP A 544 1.69 6.57 22.78
CA ASP A 544 0.72 7.59 23.15
C ASP A 544 -0.40 7.76 22.10
N PRO A 545 -1.33 6.79 22.02
CA PRO A 545 -2.52 6.94 21.18
C PRO A 545 -3.40 8.13 21.59
N ALA A 546 -3.25 8.64 22.83
CA ALA A 546 -4.03 9.76 23.34
C ALA A 546 -3.59 11.11 22.78
N SER A 547 -2.32 11.22 22.33
CA SER A 547 -1.82 12.41 21.62
C SER A 547 -2.44 12.56 20.23
N LEU A 548 -3.09 11.52 19.72
CA LEU A 548 -3.71 11.46 18.41
C LEU A 548 -5.20 11.81 18.60
N LYS A 549 -5.61 12.93 18.08
CA LYS A 549 -6.83 13.68 18.42
C LYS A 549 -8.20 13.03 18.10
N SER A 550 -8.27 11.75 17.69
CA SER A 550 -9.54 11.12 17.28
C SER A 550 -10.21 10.28 18.37
N GLY A 551 -11.42 10.68 18.81
CA GLY A 551 -12.20 9.95 19.80
C GLY A 551 -12.74 8.59 19.32
N ALA A 552 -13.20 8.50 18.08
CA ALA A 552 -13.68 7.24 17.48
C ALA A 552 -12.55 6.19 17.36
N TYR A 553 -11.35 6.65 17.03
CA TYR A 553 -10.16 5.84 16.99
C TYR A 553 -9.81 5.23 18.36
N ARG A 554 -9.90 6.01 19.45
CA ARG A 554 -9.60 5.51 20.81
C ARG A 554 -10.44 4.29 21.17
N SER A 555 -11.73 4.35 20.89
CA SER A 555 -12.64 3.22 21.20
C SER A 555 -12.30 1.98 20.38
N ALA A 556 -12.04 2.13 19.07
CA ALA A 556 -11.68 1.02 18.20
C ALA A 556 -10.33 0.39 18.61
N GLN A 557 -9.32 1.20 18.91
CA GLN A 557 -8.01 0.72 19.34
C GLN A 557 -8.03 0.05 20.70
N GLN A 558 -8.76 0.57 21.66
CA GLN A 558 -8.96 -0.10 22.95
C GLN A 558 -9.58 -1.48 22.76
N ASN A 559 -10.56 -1.55 21.88
CA ASN A 559 -11.20 -2.82 21.55
C ASN A 559 -10.22 -3.82 20.92
N TYR A 560 -9.40 -3.39 19.94
CA TYR A 560 -8.39 -4.27 19.33
C TYR A 560 -7.27 -4.64 20.30
N GLU A 561 -6.91 -3.74 21.23
CA GLU A 561 -5.94 -4.00 22.27
C GLU A 561 -6.42 -5.11 23.22
N ILE A 562 -7.66 -5.01 23.70
CA ILE A 562 -8.29 -6.02 24.55
C ILE A 562 -8.35 -7.36 23.84
N GLN A 563 -8.88 -7.39 22.62
CA GLN A 563 -9.03 -8.58 21.80
C GLN A 563 -7.69 -9.26 21.50
N THR A 564 -6.67 -8.49 21.17
CA THR A 564 -5.32 -9.01 20.92
C THR A 564 -4.71 -9.58 22.18
N ALA A 565 -4.83 -8.88 23.31
CA ALA A 565 -4.32 -9.33 24.60
C ALA A 565 -4.98 -10.65 25.01
N GLN A 566 -6.31 -10.73 24.91
CA GLN A 566 -7.08 -11.94 25.18
C GLN A 566 -6.62 -13.12 24.30
N SER A 567 -6.58 -12.91 22.98
CA SER A 567 -6.23 -13.98 22.04
C SER A 567 -4.80 -14.48 22.21
N ARG A 568 -3.85 -13.59 22.49
CA ARG A 568 -2.45 -13.96 22.80
C ARG A 568 -2.33 -14.69 24.12
N TYR A 569 -3.05 -14.26 25.16
CA TYR A 569 -3.07 -14.95 26.44
C TYR A 569 -3.63 -16.36 26.30
N GLN A 570 -4.75 -16.51 25.60
CA GLN A 570 -5.33 -17.82 25.32
C GLN A 570 -4.35 -18.72 24.54
N ALA A 571 -3.68 -18.16 23.52
CA ALA A 571 -2.65 -18.91 22.78
C ALA A 571 -1.48 -19.37 23.68
N SER A 572 -1.09 -18.56 24.67
CA SER A 572 0.00 -18.90 25.60
C SER A 572 -0.33 -20.04 26.55
N LEU A 573 -1.61 -20.25 26.90
CA LEU A 573 -2.07 -21.36 27.72
C LEU A 573 -1.97 -22.71 26.99
N GLY A 574 -2.09 -22.71 25.68
CA GLY A 574 -2.05 -23.93 24.86
C GLY A 574 -3.29 -24.81 25.01
N SER A 575 -3.32 -25.91 24.28
CA SER A 575 -4.47 -26.84 24.23
C SER A 575 -4.74 -27.65 25.52
N GLY A 576 -3.85 -27.54 26.50
CA GLY A 576 -4.00 -28.19 27.83
C GLY A 576 -4.99 -27.50 28.77
N TYR A 577 -5.60 -26.38 28.34
CA TYR A 577 -6.55 -25.62 29.14
C TYR A 577 -7.87 -25.40 28.39
N ARG A 578 -8.98 -25.41 29.12
CA ARG A 578 -10.26 -24.85 28.70
C ARG A 578 -10.37 -23.42 29.20
N VAL A 579 -10.67 -22.49 28.33
CA VAL A 579 -10.72 -21.07 28.66
C VAL A 579 -12.17 -20.59 28.70
N PHE A 580 -12.52 -19.85 29.75
CA PHE A 580 -13.83 -19.25 29.94
C PHE A 580 -13.70 -17.73 30.04
N THR A 581 -14.36 -17.01 29.17
CA THR A 581 -14.52 -15.57 29.30
C THR A 581 -15.84 -15.33 30.02
N VAL A 582 -15.77 -14.72 31.21
CA VAL A 582 -16.92 -14.58 32.12
C VAL A 582 -17.41 -13.15 32.14
N GLY A 583 -18.73 -12.95 32.03
CA GLY A 583 -19.40 -11.69 32.11
C GLY A 583 -19.91 -11.17 30.77
N LYS A 584 -20.33 -9.90 30.71
CA LYS A 584 -20.83 -9.27 29.49
C LYS A 584 -19.76 -9.23 28.43
N ALA A 585 -20.15 -9.57 27.19
CA ALA A 585 -19.20 -9.51 26.07
C ALA A 585 -18.60 -8.11 25.97
N SER A 586 -17.27 -8.01 25.93
CA SER A 586 -16.65 -6.80 25.47
C SER A 586 -17.16 -6.51 24.05
N PRO A 587 -17.54 -5.25 23.70
CA PRO A 587 -17.93 -4.89 22.34
C PRO A 587 -16.86 -5.20 21.28
N ALA A 588 -15.64 -5.47 21.73
CA ALA A 588 -14.48 -5.84 20.90
C ALA A 588 -14.28 -7.33 20.68
N TYR A 589 -15.10 -8.19 21.26
CA TYR A 589 -14.87 -9.61 21.19
C TYR A 589 -15.09 -10.16 19.77
N ASP A 590 -14.01 -10.50 19.09
CA ASP A 590 -14.03 -11.23 17.82
C ASP A 590 -13.47 -12.64 18.01
N PRO A 591 -14.35 -13.65 17.94
CA PRO A 591 -13.93 -15.06 18.04
C PRO A 591 -12.94 -15.48 16.96
N ALA A 592 -12.92 -14.80 15.81
CA ALA A 592 -12.05 -15.14 14.69
C ALA A 592 -10.58 -14.95 15.04
N THR A 593 -10.24 -13.87 15.76
CA THR A 593 -8.87 -13.60 16.21
C THR A 593 -8.35 -14.70 17.12
N THR A 594 -9.15 -15.12 18.11
CA THR A 594 -8.80 -16.23 19.00
C THR A 594 -8.65 -17.54 18.22
N ARG A 595 -9.58 -17.87 17.34
CA ARG A 595 -9.49 -19.08 16.50
C ARG A 595 -8.27 -19.12 15.61
N TYR A 596 -7.84 -17.96 15.11
CA TYR A 596 -6.64 -17.88 14.28
C TYR A 596 -5.36 -18.10 15.11
N LEU A 597 -5.22 -17.40 16.25
CA LEU A 597 -4.02 -17.46 17.08
C LEU A 597 -3.94 -18.73 17.92
N ALA A 598 -5.07 -19.28 18.33
CA ALA A 598 -5.18 -20.45 19.19
C ALA A 598 -6.19 -21.47 18.62
N PRO A 599 -5.94 -22.04 17.41
CA PRO A 599 -6.91 -22.89 16.71
C PRO A 599 -7.28 -24.17 17.43
N LYS A 600 -6.42 -24.66 18.34
CA LYS A 600 -6.62 -25.88 19.15
C LYS A 600 -7.16 -25.58 20.55
N GLN A 601 -7.36 -24.31 20.88
CA GLN A 601 -7.83 -23.89 22.19
C GLN A 601 -9.34 -24.07 22.29
N GLU A 602 -9.78 -24.81 23.33
CA GLU A 602 -11.19 -24.81 23.71
C GLU A 602 -11.51 -23.58 24.55
N TRP A 603 -12.47 -22.81 24.12
CA TRP A 603 -12.91 -21.62 24.83
C TRP A 603 -14.43 -21.45 24.76
N THR A 604 -15.01 -20.90 25.83
CA THR A 604 -16.44 -20.67 25.96
C THR A 604 -16.68 -19.30 26.56
N MET A 605 -17.72 -18.62 26.12
CA MET A 605 -18.13 -17.34 26.67
C MET A 605 -19.35 -17.55 27.57
N LEU A 606 -19.19 -17.25 28.86
CA LEU A 606 -20.26 -17.24 29.85
C LEU A 606 -20.77 -15.81 29.99
N ARG A 607 -21.80 -15.45 29.21
CA ARG A 607 -22.24 -14.07 29.03
C ARG A 607 -22.90 -13.42 30.26
N ASP A 608 -23.70 -14.16 30.98
CA ASP A 608 -24.36 -13.68 32.20
C ASP A 608 -24.67 -14.87 33.11
N PRO A 609 -23.77 -15.24 33.99
CA PRO A 609 -24.04 -16.31 34.93
C PRO A 609 -24.91 -15.81 36.10
N ALA A 610 -26.10 -15.26 35.79
CA ALA A 610 -27.06 -14.77 36.82
C ALA A 610 -27.43 -15.83 37.88
N THR A 611 -27.24 -17.09 37.57
CA THR A 611 -27.53 -18.25 38.42
C THR A 611 -26.29 -18.91 39.03
N GLY A 612 -25.10 -18.32 38.87
CA GLY A 612 -23.83 -18.90 39.26
C GLY A 612 -23.07 -19.55 38.11
N LEU A 613 -21.78 -19.77 38.30
CA LEU A 613 -20.95 -20.47 37.33
C LEU A 613 -21.33 -21.97 37.35
N PRO A 614 -21.55 -22.61 36.19
CA PRO A 614 -21.81 -24.03 36.17
C PRO A 614 -20.57 -24.82 36.65
N SER A 615 -20.77 -25.92 37.32
CA SER A 615 -19.70 -26.87 37.57
C SER A 615 -19.20 -27.40 36.22
N ILE A 616 -17.92 -27.18 35.94
CA ILE A 616 -17.32 -27.50 34.65
C ILE A 616 -16.51 -28.78 34.82
N ASP A 617 -16.84 -29.78 34.03
CA ASP A 617 -15.97 -30.95 33.91
C ASP A 617 -14.73 -30.57 33.07
N ALA A 618 -13.61 -30.52 33.73
CA ALA A 618 -12.33 -30.20 33.11
C ALA A 618 -11.74 -31.36 32.29
N GLY A 619 -12.18 -32.59 32.56
CA GLY A 619 -11.51 -33.79 32.04
C GLY A 619 -10.04 -33.81 32.47
N ASP A 620 -9.13 -33.99 31.52
CA ASP A 620 -7.68 -33.94 31.74
C ASP A 620 -7.07 -32.53 31.57
N LYS A 621 -7.89 -31.51 31.41
CA LYS A 621 -7.42 -30.16 31.14
C LYS A 621 -7.49 -29.26 32.37
N GLY A 622 -6.64 -28.21 32.39
CA GLY A 622 -6.76 -27.11 33.30
C GLY A 622 -7.93 -26.18 32.91
N LEU A 623 -8.35 -25.33 33.82
CA LEU A 623 -9.37 -24.29 33.61
C LEU A 623 -8.73 -22.91 33.72
N ALA A 624 -9.08 -22.03 32.83
CA ALA A 624 -8.68 -20.64 32.89
C ALA A 624 -9.89 -19.72 32.70
N PHE A 625 -10.13 -18.85 33.65
CA PHE A 625 -11.22 -17.88 33.65
C PHE A 625 -10.65 -16.48 33.41
N LEU A 626 -11.27 -15.72 32.53
CA LEU A 626 -10.91 -14.35 32.20
C LEU A 626 -12.07 -13.41 32.57
N PHE A 627 -11.77 -12.39 33.35
CA PHE A 627 -12.74 -11.41 33.82
C PHE A 627 -12.35 -10.02 33.33
N PHE A 628 -13.17 -9.46 32.44
CA PHE A 628 -12.98 -8.09 31.97
C PHE A 628 -13.44 -7.10 33.06
N PRO A 629 -12.92 -5.88 33.06
CA PRO A 629 -13.33 -4.83 34.01
C PRO A 629 -14.86 -4.69 34.11
N GLY A 630 -15.39 -4.59 35.33
CA GLY A 630 -16.83 -4.58 35.61
C GLY A 630 -17.45 -5.97 35.81
N ASN A 631 -16.64 -7.03 35.82
CA ASN A 631 -17.09 -8.40 36.06
C ASN A 631 -16.39 -9.04 37.28
N GLU A 632 -15.84 -8.26 38.19
CA GLU A 632 -15.09 -8.67 39.38
C GLU A 632 -15.93 -9.57 40.31
N GLN A 633 -17.24 -9.33 40.39
CA GLN A 633 -18.20 -10.15 41.14
C GLN A 633 -18.17 -11.65 40.74
N TYR A 634 -17.89 -11.94 39.45
CA TYR A 634 -17.80 -13.31 38.98
C TYR A 634 -16.46 -13.96 39.35
N GLN A 635 -15.41 -13.20 39.61
CA GLN A 635 -14.15 -13.68 40.13
C GLN A 635 -14.33 -14.24 41.53
N GLU A 636 -15.04 -13.54 42.44
CA GLU A 636 -15.37 -14.03 43.75
C GLU A 636 -16.19 -15.31 43.76
N LEU A 637 -17.16 -15.43 42.82
CA LEU A 637 -17.94 -16.63 42.65
C LEU A 637 -17.05 -17.79 42.17
N THR A 638 -16.09 -17.51 41.32
CA THR A 638 -15.15 -18.51 40.80
C THR A 638 -14.24 -19.02 41.91
N HIS A 639 -13.74 -18.14 42.80
CA HIS A 639 -12.96 -18.54 43.99
C HIS A 639 -13.72 -19.44 44.92
N LYS A 640 -15.02 -19.20 45.11
CA LYS A 640 -15.87 -20.07 45.95
C LYS A 640 -16.05 -21.48 45.37
N LEU A 641 -16.18 -21.54 44.05
CA LEU A 641 -16.35 -22.83 43.33
C LEU A 641 -15.04 -23.61 43.16
N TYR A 642 -13.94 -22.92 43.00
CA TYR A 642 -12.62 -23.45 42.71
C TYR A 642 -11.55 -22.80 43.61
N PRO A 643 -11.47 -23.16 44.89
CA PRO A 643 -10.64 -22.45 45.86
C PRO A 643 -9.11 -22.63 45.68
N SER A 644 -8.67 -23.54 44.84
CA SER A 644 -7.25 -23.90 44.64
C SER A 644 -6.60 -23.22 43.42
N GLY A 645 -7.31 -22.36 42.72
CA GLY A 645 -6.76 -21.67 41.56
C GLY A 645 -5.84 -20.50 41.93
N VAL A 646 -5.16 -19.97 40.94
CA VAL A 646 -4.21 -18.86 41.09
C VAL A 646 -4.73 -17.61 40.33
N ASP A 647 -4.81 -16.50 41.05
CA ASP A 647 -5.12 -15.22 40.46
C ASP A 647 -3.95 -14.67 39.64
N GLY A 648 -4.30 -13.96 38.59
CA GLY A 648 -3.37 -13.21 37.77
C GLY A 648 -4.05 -12.02 37.11
N GLU A 649 -3.26 -11.20 36.51
CA GLU A 649 -3.74 -10.11 35.69
C GLU A 649 -2.97 -9.98 34.38
N VAL A 650 -3.65 -9.55 33.36
CA VAL A 650 -3.02 -9.20 32.08
C VAL A 650 -3.01 -7.68 31.98
N THR A 651 -1.79 -7.15 31.96
CA THR A 651 -1.55 -5.72 31.78
C THR A 651 -0.89 -5.47 30.44
N ARG A 652 -1.14 -4.32 29.86
CA ARG A 652 -0.51 -3.89 28.62
C ARG A 652 -0.17 -2.41 28.69
N ARG A 653 1.08 -2.05 28.44
CA ARG A 653 1.57 -0.66 28.55
C ARG A 653 1.22 0.00 29.89
N GLY A 654 1.31 -0.75 30.99
CA GLY A 654 0.96 -0.27 32.32
C GLY A 654 -0.54 -0.12 32.60
N LYS A 655 -1.41 -0.51 31.64
CA LYS A 655 -2.87 -0.53 31.84
C LYS A 655 -3.34 -1.96 32.11
N HIS A 656 -4.20 -2.10 33.10
CA HIS A 656 -4.91 -3.34 33.36
C HIS A 656 -5.90 -3.61 32.20
N ILE A 657 -5.90 -4.85 31.65
CA ILE A 657 -6.79 -5.27 30.59
C ILE A 657 -7.87 -6.22 31.09
N PHE A 658 -7.50 -7.27 31.82
CA PHE A 658 -8.42 -8.21 32.45
C PHE A 658 -7.72 -9.01 33.55
N TYR A 659 -8.51 -9.53 34.48
CA TYR A 659 -8.07 -10.48 35.49
C TYR A 659 -8.17 -11.91 34.98
N THR A 660 -7.35 -12.78 35.52
CA THR A 660 -7.33 -14.21 35.19
C THR A 660 -7.38 -15.04 36.46
N TYR A 661 -8.01 -16.19 36.37
CA TYR A 661 -7.98 -17.19 37.42
C TYR A 661 -7.71 -18.56 36.79
N VAL A 662 -6.62 -19.19 37.17
CA VAL A 662 -6.12 -20.37 36.47
C VAL A 662 -6.00 -21.56 37.44
N LEU A 663 -6.54 -22.69 37.02
CA LEU A 663 -6.40 -23.98 37.68
C LEU A 663 -5.61 -24.93 36.80
N THR A 664 -4.58 -25.55 37.35
CA THR A 664 -3.86 -26.64 36.68
C THR A 664 -4.78 -27.86 36.52
N PRO A 665 -4.46 -28.80 35.62
CA PRO A 665 -5.25 -30.03 35.46
C PRO A 665 -5.48 -30.81 36.77
N ALA A 666 -4.52 -30.77 37.68
CA ALA A 666 -4.64 -31.41 39.00
C ALA A 666 -5.63 -30.68 39.93
N GLN A 667 -5.66 -29.35 39.87
CA GLN A 667 -6.54 -28.47 40.68
C GLN A 667 -7.96 -28.37 40.11
N ALA A 668 -8.12 -28.59 38.80
CA ALA A 668 -9.40 -28.45 38.09
C ALA A 668 -10.33 -29.68 38.33
N ARG A 669 -9.86 -30.73 38.99
CA ARG A 669 -10.72 -31.87 39.36
C ARG A 669 -11.70 -31.40 40.42
N PRO A 670 -13.01 -31.65 40.27
CA PRO A 670 -13.97 -31.28 41.28
C PRO A 670 -13.60 -32.01 42.57
N VAL A 671 -13.56 -31.26 43.68
CA VAL A 671 -13.48 -31.87 44.99
C VAL A 671 -14.73 -32.76 45.11
N ASN A 672 -14.53 -34.07 45.10
CA ASN A 672 -15.61 -35.02 45.31
C ASN A 672 -16.44 -34.56 46.53
N LYS A 673 -17.67 -34.16 46.30
CA LYS A 673 -18.64 -33.96 47.38
C LYS A 673 -19.12 -35.29 47.89
#